data_5eb37012d4996f72e592eb3ef19dae66
#
_entry.id   5eb37012d4996f72e592eb3ef19dae66
#
_cell.length_a   1.000
_cell.length_b   1.000
_cell.length_c   1.000
_cell.angle_alpha   90.00
_cell.angle_beta   90.00
_cell.angle_gamma   90.00
#
_symmetry.space_group_name_H-M   'P 1'
#
loop_
_entity.id
_entity.type
_entity.pdbx_description
1 polymer ?
#
loop_
_entity_poly.entity_id
_entity_poly.type
_entity_poly.pdbx_seq_one_letter_code
_entity_poly.pdbx_strand_id
1 'polypeptide(L)'
;MMKSLLAANRSEKDSFRIPHSVQQSIPIRRIYTDGIWQVGQKYSKTWRFSDINYAASSLDDRRSIFRSYGAVLNSLPTDATAKITIINRRLNPVDFQRTMLMPECSDGLDYYRGEYNQIILDKAAESNNLVQEKYITLSIGLRKIEQTRAYFRRVDTNLSASFGRLDSGAYAISCADRLRLLHDFFRPGEEASFRFDLSANIKRGIDFRDLICPDGLQFRAGYFEMGGKFGRVLFMRDYASFISDEMIKDLSDFSRNLLLSIDILPIPTEEAVREVQSRILGVETDITRWQQRQNRQNNFTATVPYDLEQMRTESKDLLEDLTARDQRLMFACVTLVHIADSLEQLDADTQTLQSIAQEKLCGFSVLRYQQEDGLNTVLPYGLRRIHALRTLTTESCAVLMPFRAQEIQDPGGLYYGVNAISKNLLICDRKRLISPHAFYLGVSGSGKSVAMKNTIANVALSTNDDIIIIDAEREYAPIARALGGEVIEISPNSQHHINPLDLQDGYEDGENPIAMKSELITSILEQQMGAGLLSGSQKSIIDRCTASVYQNYFHAKGALPMPLLSDWRAEVLQQPDPEAREIALAAELITEGSLNVFAHPTNVDIHNRIVVLDLYEMGEQLRPTALVVALEAIQNRVMENRKRGKYTWVFLDEVYLYFKYKYSGEILYRAWKRFRKYGAALTAASQNVEECLKSETARLMFANSEFLLLFNQAATDRAELSKLLHISDTQLGYITNAEAGHGLLRMGGSIVPFVNTIPRQTELYKLMTTTPGESR
;
A
#
# COMPACT_ATOMS: atom_id res chain seq x y z
N MET A 1 -21.54 23.32 35.51
CA MET A 1 -20.96 22.00 35.52
C MET A 1 -21.95 20.90 35.17
N MET A 2 -22.91 20.63 35.98
CA MET A 2 -24.02 19.75 35.60
C MET A 2 -24.63 20.07 34.23
N LYS A 3 -24.57 21.32 33.74
CA LYS A 3 -25.17 21.70 32.46
C LYS A 3 -24.41 21.21 31.21
N SER A 4 -23.07 21.17 31.18
CA SER A 4 -22.30 20.65 30.07
C SER A 4 -22.23 19.11 30.07
N LEU A 5 -22.04 18.50 31.24
CA LEU A 5 -22.15 17.07 31.49
C LEU A 5 -23.58 16.55 31.21
N LEU A 6 -24.60 17.29 31.63
CA LEU A 6 -26.00 16.99 31.31
C LEU A 6 -26.31 17.27 29.85
N ALA A 7 -25.66 18.24 29.20
CA ALA A 7 -25.81 18.46 27.75
C ALA A 7 -25.12 17.36 26.94
N ALA A 8 -23.93 16.89 27.34
CA ALA A 8 -23.26 15.76 26.73
C ALA A 8 -24.02 14.44 26.98
N ASN A 9 -24.69 14.33 28.14
CA ASN A 9 -25.50 13.19 28.52
C ASN A 9 -26.94 13.23 27.98
N ARG A 10 -27.40 14.37 27.47
CA ARG A 10 -28.70 14.41 26.78
C ARG A 10 -28.58 13.61 25.49
N SER A 11 -29.51 12.64 25.32
CA SER A 11 -29.65 11.96 24.05
C SER A 11 -29.95 12.98 22.97
N GLU A 12 -29.30 12.86 21.84
CA GLU A 12 -29.58 13.64 20.63
C GLU A 12 -30.89 13.17 19.98
N LYS A 13 -31.85 12.73 20.79
CA LYS A 13 -33.14 12.25 20.32
C LYS A 13 -33.99 13.43 19.85
N ASP A 14 -34.41 13.36 18.60
CA ASP A 14 -35.57 14.10 18.14
C ASP A 14 -36.82 13.58 18.91
N SER A 15 -37.89 14.37 18.97
CA SER A 15 -39.16 13.88 19.51
C SER A 15 -39.54 12.56 18.80
N PHE A 16 -39.86 11.54 19.57
CA PHE A 16 -40.25 10.23 19.05
C PHE A 16 -41.41 10.38 18.05
N ARG A 17 -41.18 9.93 16.81
CA ARG A 17 -42.18 9.81 15.78
C ARG A 17 -42.08 8.42 15.20
N ILE A 18 -43.22 7.73 15.05
CA ILE A 18 -43.26 6.45 14.35
C ILE A 18 -42.96 6.71 12.87
N PRO A 19 -41.85 6.14 12.30
CA PRO A 19 -41.57 6.28 10.89
C PRO A 19 -42.68 5.63 10.03
N HIS A 20 -43.19 6.33 9.06
CA HIS A 20 -44.16 5.78 8.08
C HIS A 20 -43.48 5.20 6.85
N SER A 21 -42.14 5.38 6.70
CA SER A 21 -41.34 4.83 5.62
C SER A 21 -39.90 4.61 6.10
N VAL A 22 -39.13 3.78 5.37
CA VAL A 22 -37.73 3.49 5.67
C VAL A 22 -36.88 4.78 5.57
N GLN A 23 -37.19 5.68 4.62
CA GLN A 23 -36.51 6.97 4.47
C GLN A 23 -36.60 7.83 5.73
N GLN A 24 -37.70 7.73 6.49
CA GLN A 24 -37.88 8.50 7.73
C GLN A 24 -37.05 7.95 8.90
N SER A 25 -36.63 6.68 8.85
CA SER A 25 -35.72 6.10 9.84
C SER A 25 -34.28 6.58 9.66
N ILE A 26 -33.94 7.14 8.48
CA ILE A 26 -32.62 7.69 8.18
C ILE A 26 -32.57 9.15 8.60
N PRO A 27 -31.69 9.53 9.55
CA PRO A 27 -31.71 10.86 10.18
C PRO A 27 -31.08 11.98 9.32
N ILE A 28 -30.75 11.72 8.05
CA ILE A 28 -30.13 12.71 7.13
C ILE A 28 -31.21 13.63 6.59
N ARG A 29 -31.10 14.93 6.89
CA ARG A 29 -32.05 15.95 6.43
C ARG A 29 -31.63 16.60 5.11
N ARG A 30 -30.35 16.93 4.98
CA ARG A 30 -29.78 17.60 3.78
C ARG A 30 -28.37 17.11 3.51
N ILE A 31 -28.00 17.12 2.26
CA ILE A 31 -26.65 16.79 1.77
C ILE A 31 -26.14 17.96 0.94
N TYR A 32 -24.82 18.25 1.00
CA TYR A 32 -24.16 19.30 0.26
C TYR A 32 -23.02 18.70 -0.58
N THR A 33 -22.72 19.34 -1.71
CA THR A 33 -21.68 18.89 -2.67
C THR A 33 -20.30 18.74 -2.05
N ASP A 34 -19.99 19.55 -1.03
CA ASP A 34 -18.71 19.56 -0.30
C ASP A 34 -18.60 18.47 0.79
N GLY A 35 -19.49 17.48 0.75
CA GLY A 35 -19.49 16.35 1.69
C GLY A 35 -20.06 16.66 3.08
N ILE A 36 -20.53 17.88 3.31
CA ILE A 36 -21.22 18.24 4.56
C ILE A 36 -22.65 17.70 4.53
N TRP A 37 -23.09 17.08 5.61
CA TRP A 37 -24.46 16.62 5.80
C TRP A 37 -25.11 17.30 6.99
N GLN A 38 -26.39 17.61 6.87
CA GLN A 38 -27.23 17.97 8.00
C GLN A 38 -27.93 16.71 8.50
N VAL A 39 -27.58 16.28 9.70
CA VAL A 39 -28.06 15.05 10.32
C VAL A 39 -28.70 15.42 11.68
N GLY A 40 -30.00 15.18 11.82
CA GLY A 40 -30.75 15.67 12.98
C GLY A 40 -30.57 17.19 13.17
N GLN A 41 -30.05 17.58 14.35
CA GLN A 41 -29.74 18.95 14.73
C GLN A 41 -28.25 19.31 14.62
N LYS A 42 -27.48 18.57 13.80
CA LYS A 42 -26.05 18.76 13.63
C LYS A 42 -25.66 18.83 12.16
N TYR A 43 -24.49 19.43 11.90
CA TYR A 43 -23.75 19.24 10.66
C TYR A 43 -22.60 18.28 10.89
N SER A 44 -22.37 17.38 9.93
CA SER A 44 -21.26 16.40 9.98
C SER A 44 -20.49 16.36 8.68
N LYS A 45 -19.19 16.05 8.77
CA LYS A 45 -18.30 15.78 7.64
C LYS A 45 -17.41 14.59 7.98
N THR A 46 -17.06 13.79 6.98
CA THR A 46 -16.33 12.53 7.16
C THR A 46 -15.04 12.56 6.36
N TRP A 47 -13.98 12.04 6.96
CA TRP A 47 -12.67 11.82 6.34
C TRP A 47 -12.35 10.34 6.37
N ARG A 48 -11.76 9.84 5.30
CA ARG A 48 -11.13 8.52 5.27
C ARG A 48 -9.68 8.68 5.68
N PHE A 49 -9.16 7.75 6.46
CA PHE A 49 -7.74 7.70 6.80
C PHE A 49 -7.13 6.32 6.53
N SER A 50 -5.82 6.32 6.22
CA SER A 50 -5.10 5.09 5.93
C SER A 50 -4.64 4.39 7.21
N ASP A 51 -4.46 3.07 7.12
CA ASP A 51 -3.87 2.28 8.19
C ASP A 51 -2.36 2.51 8.28
N ILE A 52 -1.78 2.16 9.41
CA ILE A 52 -0.34 2.14 9.65
C ILE A 52 0.09 0.76 10.14
N ASN A 53 1.36 0.41 9.98
CA ASN A 53 1.88 -0.91 10.34
C ASN A 53 2.13 -1.05 11.86
N TYR A 54 1.11 -0.83 12.67
CA TYR A 54 1.23 -0.93 14.13
C TYR A 54 1.63 -2.34 14.58
N ALA A 55 1.04 -3.38 14.00
CA ALA A 55 1.31 -4.77 14.37
C ALA A 55 2.75 -5.23 14.06
N ALA A 56 3.36 -4.67 13.00
CA ALA A 56 4.73 -4.99 12.58
C ALA A 56 5.78 -4.01 13.11
N SER A 57 5.39 -3.07 13.97
CA SER A 57 6.29 -2.06 14.54
C SER A 57 7.04 -2.56 15.75
N SER A 58 8.24 -2.00 16.02
CA SER A 58 8.99 -2.25 17.25
C SER A 58 8.25 -1.73 18.49
N LEU A 59 8.64 -2.15 19.68
CA LEU A 59 8.02 -1.66 20.91
C LEU A 59 8.17 -0.13 21.07
N ASP A 60 9.31 0.42 20.68
CA ASP A 60 9.56 1.86 20.76
C ASP A 60 8.74 2.64 19.72
N ASP A 61 8.63 2.09 18.51
CA ASP A 61 7.75 2.66 17.47
C ASP A 61 6.28 2.59 17.87
N ARG A 62 5.83 1.47 18.46
CA ARG A 62 4.45 1.36 19.00
C ARG A 62 4.19 2.41 20.06
N ARG A 63 5.14 2.65 20.99
CA ARG A 63 5.03 3.72 21.99
C ARG A 63 4.98 5.11 21.35
N SER A 64 5.78 5.34 20.30
CA SER A 64 5.77 6.59 19.54
C SER A 64 4.43 6.80 18.83
N ILE A 65 3.92 5.78 18.14
CA ILE A 65 2.61 5.78 17.48
C ILE A 65 1.50 6.05 18.50
N PHE A 66 1.53 5.37 19.64
CA PHE A 66 0.56 5.55 20.71
C PHE A 66 0.52 6.99 21.23
N ARG A 67 1.68 7.60 21.51
CA ARG A 67 1.78 9.01 21.92
C ARG A 67 1.29 9.96 20.83
N SER A 68 1.67 9.70 19.58
CA SER A 68 1.25 10.53 18.44
C SER A 68 -0.26 10.44 18.22
N TYR A 69 -0.86 9.27 18.42
CA TYR A 69 -2.31 9.10 18.35
C TYR A 69 -3.01 9.81 19.51
N GLY A 70 -2.45 9.77 20.74
CA GLY A 70 -2.91 10.58 21.86
C GLY A 70 -2.90 12.09 21.55
N ALA A 71 -1.87 12.56 20.85
CA ALA A 71 -1.81 13.95 20.38
C ALA A 71 -2.89 14.27 19.33
N VAL A 72 -3.25 13.33 18.45
CA VAL A 72 -4.40 13.48 17.53
C VAL A 72 -5.69 13.65 18.34
N LEU A 73 -5.94 12.79 19.33
CA LEU A 73 -7.11 12.88 20.20
C LEU A 73 -7.17 14.23 20.93
N ASN A 74 -6.03 14.70 21.45
CA ASN A 74 -5.93 16.00 22.10
C ASN A 74 -6.15 17.17 21.14
N SER A 75 -5.94 17.00 19.84
CA SER A 75 -6.21 18.04 18.84
C SER A 75 -7.69 18.17 18.46
N LEU A 76 -8.54 17.23 18.87
CA LEU A 76 -9.97 17.27 18.56
C LEU A 76 -10.65 18.47 19.22
N PRO A 77 -11.52 19.19 18.47
CA PRO A 77 -12.23 20.34 19.02
C PRO A 77 -13.22 19.94 20.12
N THR A 78 -13.26 20.70 21.20
CA THR A 78 -14.17 20.45 22.35
C THR A 78 -15.63 20.81 22.06
N ASP A 79 -15.91 21.53 20.97
CA ASP A 79 -17.27 21.87 20.52
C ASP A 79 -17.82 20.89 19.46
N ALA A 80 -17.05 19.84 19.16
CA ALA A 80 -17.40 18.78 18.20
C ALA A 80 -17.47 17.41 18.87
N THR A 81 -18.25 16.53 18.28
CA THR A 81 -18.20 15.08 18.56
C THR A 81 -17.41 14.42 17.43
N ALA A 82 -16.37 13.67 17.76
CA ALA A 82 -15.64 12.83 16.83
C ALA A 82 -16.17 11.40 16.92
N LYS A 83 -16.30 10.76 15.76
CA LYS A 83 -16.67 9.35 15.62
C LYS A 83 -15.65 8.68 14.74
N ILE A 84 -14.92 7.72 15.26
CA ILE A 84 -14.06 6.82 14.50
C ILE A 84 -14.91 5.62 14.09
N THR A 85 -14.93 5.26 12.82
CA THR A 85 -15.69 4.13 12.31
C THR A 85 -14.77 3.20 11.53
N ILE A 86 -14.73 1.94 11.92
CA ILE A 86 -14.06 0.84 11.20
C ILE A 86 -15.16 0.04 10.50
N ILE A 87 -15.05 -0.11 9.21
CA ILE A 87 -16.01 -0.84 8.38
C ILE A 87 -15.31 -2.06 7.80
N ASN A 88 -15.78 -3.24 8.18
CA ASN A 88 -15.44 -4.48 7.52
C ASN A 88 -16.56 -4.84 6.56
N ARG A 89 -16.25 -4.99 5.29
CA ARG A 89 -17.19 -5.55 4.33
C ARG A 89 -16.53 -6.69 3.55
N ARG A 90 -17.30 -7.69 3.22
CA ARG A 90 -16.86 -8.71 2.28
C ARG A 90 -16.73 -8.12 0.89
N LEU A 91 -15.68 -8.50 0.20
CA LEU A 91 -15.55 -8.21 -1.22
C LEU A 91 -16.74 -8.81 -1.96
N ASN A 92 -17.44 -7.99 -2.75
CA ASN A 92 -18.48 -8.48 -3.62
C ASN A 92 -17.85 -9.41 -4.68
N PRO A 93 -18.34 -10.66 -4.84
CA PRO A 93 -17.77 -11.59 -5.83
C PRO A 93 -17.76 -11.04 -7.25
N VAL A 94 -18.76 -10.25 -7.65
CA VAL A 94 -18.87 -9.65 -8.99
C VAL A 94 -17.82 -8.56 -9.18
N ASP A 95 -17.67 -7.66 -8.21
CA ASP A 95 -16.64 -6.61 -8.26
C ASP A 95 -15.24 -7.22 -8.19
N PHE A 96 -15.06 -8.28 -7.38
CA PHE A 96 -13.81 -9.03 -7.31
C PHE A 96 -13.46 -9.65 -8.67
N GLN A 97 -14.40 -10.37 -9.29
CA GLN A 97 -14.18 -10.96 -10.61
C GLN A 97 -13.81 -9.90 -11.65
N ARG A 98 -14.51 -8.77 -11.65
CA ARG A 98 -14.29 -7.70 -12.62
C ARG A 98 -12.97 -6.95 -12.44
N THR A 99 -12.50 -6.80 -11.20
CA THR A 99 -11.33 -5.95 -10.88
C THR A 99 -10.06 -6.74 -10.65
N MET A 100 -10.16 -8.01 -10.26
CA MET A 100 -9.01 -8.84 -9.84
C MET A 100 -8.70 -9.99 -10.81
N LEU A 101 -9.70 -10.50 -11.53
CA LEU A 101 -9.49 -11.61 -12.45
C LEU A 101 -9.15 -11.11 -13.85
N MET A 102 -8.30 -11.86 -14.52
CA MET A 102 -7.89 -11.59 -15.90
C MET A 102 -8.99 -12.04 -16.86
N PRO A 103 -9.44 -11.18 -17.80
CA PRO A 103 -10.41 -11.57 -18.81
C PRO A 103 -9.78 -12.50 -19.85
N GLU A 104 -10.59 -13.36 -20.46
CA GLU A 104 -10.18 -14.14 -21.64
C GLU A 104 -9.97 -13.21 -22.84
N CYS A 105 -8.88 -13.42 -23.58
CA CYS A 105 -8.48 -12.57 -24.72
C CYS A 105 -8.40 -13.32 -26.06
N SER A 106 -8.58 -14.64 -26.08
CA SER A 106 -8.51 -15.51 -27.27
C SER A 106 -7.17 -15.42 -28.02
N ASP A 107 -6.07 -15.20 -27.31
CA ASP A 107 -4.71 -15.03 -27.83
C ASP A 107 -3.83 -16.28 -27.64
N GLY A 108 -4.42 -17.42 -27.25
CA GLY A 108 -3.73 -18.67 -26.97
C GLY A 108 -3.19 -18.80 -25.54
N LEU A 109 -3.29 -17.75 -24.71
CA LEU A 109 -2.80 -17.74 -23.32
C LEU A 109 -3.92 -17.93 -22.29
N ASP A 110 -5.17 -18.13 -22.72
CA ASP A 110 -6.33 -18.22 -21.82
C ASP A 110 -6.26 -19.41 -20.86
N TYR A 111 -5.56 -20.48 -21.22
CA TYR A 111 -5.27 -21.58 -20.29
C TYR A 111 -4.49 -21.08 -19.06
N TYR A 112 -3.45 -20.30 -19.25
CA TYR A 112 -2.66 -19.75 -18.14
C TYR A 112 -3.42 -18.67 -17.38
N ARG A 113 -4.28 -17.87 -18.05
CA ARG A 113 -5.19 -16.92 -17.36
C ARG A 113 -6.17 -17.67 -16.46
N GLY A 114 -6.76 -18.75 -16.95
CA GLY A 114 -7.67 -19.59 -16.15
C GLY A 114 -6.99 -20.17 -14.92
N GLU A 115 -5.78 -20.71 -15.08
CA GLU A 115 -5.00 -21.23 -13.96
C GLU A 115 -4.60 -20.13 -12.97
N TYR A 116 -4.16 -18.97 -13.45
CA TYR A 116 -3.82 -17.84 -12.60
C TYR A 116 -5.02 -17.29 -11.85
N ASN A 117 -6.17 -17.16 -12.52
CA ASN A 117 -7.42 -16.76 -11.91
C ASN A 117 -7.85 -17.74 -10.80
N GLN A 118 -7.66 -19.04 -11.02
CA GLN A 118 -7.96 -20.04 -9.99
C GLN A 118 -7.06 -19.88 -8.77
N ILE A 119 -5.76 -19.62 -8.95
CA ILE A 119 -4.83 -19.33 -7.86
C ILE A 119 -5.31 -18.11 -7.05
N ILE A 120 -5.72 -17.03 -7.72
CA ILE A 120 -6.24 -15.83 -7.05
C ILE A 120 -7.53 -16.14 -6.29
N LEU A 121 -8.45 -16.91 -6.87
CA LEU A 121 -9.72 -17.32 -6.23
C LEU A 121 -9.46 -18.19 -5.00
N ASP A 122 -8.56 -19.16 -5.09
CA ASP A 122 -8.20 -20.02 -3.96
C ASP A 122 -7.57 -19.20 -2.82
N LYS A 123 -6.64 -18.29 -3.14
CA LYS A 123 -6.06 -17.39 -2.16
C LYS A 123 -7.08 -16.42 -1.58
N ALA A 124 -8.00 -15.95 -2.39
CA ALA A 124 -9.12 -15.13 -1.90
C ALA A 124 -10.06 -15.94 -0.98
N ALA A 125 -10.30 -17.22 -1.27
CA ALA A 125 -11.11 -18.09 -0.42
C ALA A 125 -10.43 -18.40 0.93
N GLU A 126 -9.10 -18.56 0.94
CA GLU A 126 -8.28 -18.70 2.15
C GLU A 126 -8.17 -17.39 2.94
N SER A 127 -8.31 -16.25 2.29
CA SER A 127 -8.30 -14.93 2.92
C SER A 127 -9.63 -14.63 3.59
N ASN A 128 -9.63 -13.69 4.52
CA ASN A 128 -10.87 -13.23 5.14
C ASN A 128 -11.80 -12.51 4.14
N ASN A 129 -11.35 -12.24 2.90
CA ASN A 129 -12.08 -11.50 1.87
C ASN A 129 -12.72 -10.20 2.38
N LEU A 130 -12.04 -9.55 3.33
CA LEU A 130 -12.51 -8.34 3.97
C LEU A 130 -11.74 -7.13 3.46
N VAL A 131 -12.49 -6.16 2.98
CA VAL A 131 -11.99 -4.79 2.87
C VAL A 131 -12.27 -4.09 4.18
N GLN A 132 -11.21 -3.62 4.84
CA GLN A 132 -11.35 -2.80 6.04
C GLN A 132 -11.10 -1.34 5.66
N GLU A 133 -12.07 -0.50 5.94
CA GLU A 133 -12.00 0.95 5.71
C GLU A 133 -12.19 1.70 7.02
N LYS A 134 -11.47 2.81 7.17
CA LYS A 134 -11.43 3.59 8.41
C LYS A 134 -11.80 5.03 8.15
N TYR A 135 -12.72 5.52 8.96
CA TYR A 135 -13.27 6.86 8.82
C TYR A 135 -13.28 7.61 10.15
N ILE A 136 -13.09 8.92 10.08
CA ILE A 136 -13.38 9.83 11.17
C ILE A 136 -14.46 10.80 10.74
N THR A 137 -15.56 10.87 11.49
CA THR A 137 -16.67 11.79 11.27
C THR A 137 -16.71 12.80 12.39
N LEU A 138 -16.62 14.09 12.06
CA LEU A 138 -16.82 15.17 13.03
C LEU A 138 -18.19 15.78 12.86
N SER A 139 -18.86 16.05 13.97
CA SER A 139 -20.17 16.70 13.99
C SER A 139 -20.22 17.86 14.96
N ILE A 140 -20.88 18.93 14.54
CA ILE A 140 -21.07 20.18 15.31
C ILE A 140 -22.54 20.59 15.33
N GLY A 141 -22.94 21.36 16.31
CA GLY A 141 -24.30 21.92 16.37
C GLY A 141 -24.61 22.80 15.17
N LEU A 142 -25.91 22.99 14.91
CA LEU A 142 -26.36 23.82 13.78
C LEU A 142 -25.86 25.25 13.88
N ARG A 143 -25.31 25.75 12.76
CA ARG A 143 -24.83 27.12 12.53
C ARG A 143 -25.26 27.55 11.13
N LYS A 144 -24.93 28.76 10.71
CA LYS A 144 -25.05 29.17 9.30
C LYS A 144 -24.11 28.29 8.47
N ILE A 145 -24.57 27.85 7.30
CA ILE A 145 -23.80 26.88 6.46
C ILE A 145 -22.42 27.42 6.06
N GLU A 146 -22.29 28.72 5.82
CA GLU A 146 -21.02 29.39 5.50
C GLU A 146 -20.01 29.27 6.66
N GLN A 147 -20.49 29.46 7.89
CA GLN A 147 -19.66 29.28 9.09
C GLN A 147 -19.24 27.81 9.28
N THR A 148 -20.16 26.92 8.97
CA THR A 148 -19.92 25.48 9.01
C THR A 148 -18.84 25.06 7.99
N ARG A 149 -18.91 25.62 6.77
CA ARG A 149 -17.87 25.38 5.74
C ARG A 149 -16.50 25.90 6.17
N ALA A 150 -16.44 27.11 6.73
CA ALA A 150 -15.20 27.69 7.24
C ALA A 150 -14.61 26.85 8.39
N TYR A 151 -15.48 26.36 9.28
CA TYR A 151 -15.07 25.46 10.37
C TYR A 151 -14.45 24.16 9.84
N PHE A 152 -15.16 23.44 8.94
CA PHE A 152 -14.65 22.17 8.42
C PHE A 152 -13.41 22.31 7.54
N ARG A 153 -13.18 23.46 6.89
CA ARG A 153 -11.91 23.74 6.19
C ARG A 153 -10.72 23.78 7.16
N ARG A 154 -10.89 24.42 8.33
CA ARG A 154 -9.83 24.43 9.36
C ARG A 154 -9.58 23.05 9.92
N VAL A 155 -10.66 22.32 10.18
CA VAL A 155 -10.57 20.92 10.66
C VAL A 155 -9.85 20.05 9.64
N ASP A 156 -10.12 20.21 8.35
CA ASP A 156 -9.48 19.47 7.27
C ASP A 156 -7.96 19.62 7.29
N THR A 157 -7.47 20.85 7.37
CA THR A 157 -6.04 21.14 7.48
C THR A 157 -5.42 20.51 8.74
N ASN A 158 -6.11 20.66 9.89
CA ASN A 158 -5.60 20.14 11.16
C ASN A 158 -5.55 18.61 11.20
N LEU A 159 -6.61 17.95 10.71
CA LEU A 159 -6.66 16.47 10.67
C LEU A 159 -5.59 15.93 9.73
N SER A 160 -5.48 16.47 8.51
CA SER A 160 -4.45 16.05 7.57
C SER A 160 -3.04 16.18 8.14
N ALA A 161 -2.74 17.28 8.83
CA ALA A 161 -1.46 17.48 9.48
C ALA A 161 -1.23 16.52 10.66
N SER A 162 -2.27 16.26 11.46
CA SER A 162 -2.18 15.41 12.66
C SER A 162 -2.02 13.94 12.28
N PHE A 163 -2.79 13.45 11.32
CA PHE A 163 -2.64 12.09 10.79
C PHE A 163 -1.34 11.92 10.00
N GLY A 164 -0.87 12.95 9.29
CA GLY A 164 0.43 12.92 8.61
C GLY A 164 1.61 12.67 9.55
N ARG A 165 1.54 13.10 10.82
CA ARG A 165 2.57 12.78 11.83
C ARG A 165 2.56 11.31 12.28
N LEU A 166 1.50 10.59 11.96
CA LEU A 166 1.34 9.15 12.20
C LEU A 166 1.70 8.33 10.96
N ASP A 167 2.22 8.95 9.90
CA ASP A 167 2.37 8.32 8.57
C ASP A 167 1.04 7.77 8.01
N SER A 168 -0.09 8.35 8.45
CA SER A 168 -1.44 8.07 7.97
C SER A 168 -1.96 9.24 7.15
N GLY A 169 -2.47 8.98 5.94
CA GLY A 169 -3.13 10.00 5.12
C GLY A 169 -4.59 10.13 5.55
N ALA A 170 -5.04 11.37 5.88
CA ALA A 170 -6.46 11.65 6.11
C ALA A 170 -6.99 12.64 5.06
N TYR A 171 -8.08 12.27 4.37
CA TYR A 171 -8.70 13.11 3.33
C TYR A 171 -10.22 13.09 3.42
N ALA A 172 -10.83 14.26 3.18
CA ALA A 172 -12.27 14.40 3.18
C ALA A 172 -12.89 13.61 2.02
N ILE A 173 -13.90 12.80 2.32
CA ILE A 173 -14.64 12.08 1.29
C ILE A 173 -15.78 12.91 0.71
N SER A 174 -16.11 12.66 -0.55
CA SER A 174 -17.18 13.36 -1.26
C SER A 174 -18.58 12.99 -0.74
N CYS A 175 -19.58 13.76 -1.12
CA CYS A 175 -20.98 13.42 -0.83
C CYS A 175 -21.37 12.07 -1.42
N ALA A 176 -20.91 11.75 -2.63
CA ALA A 176 -21.15 10.49 -3.31
C ALA A 176 -20.54 9.30 -2.55
N ASP A 177 -19.29 9.44 -2.10
CA ASP A 177 -18.61 8.39 -1.34
C ASP A 177 -19.29 8.13 0.01
N ARG A 178 -19.75 9.19 0.70
CA ARG A 178 -20.52 9.02 1.94
C ARG A 178 -21.85 8.31 1.72
N LEU A 179 -22.55 8.60 0.63
CA LEU A 179 -23.79 7.89 0.29
C LEU A 179 -23.51 6.44 -0.09
N ARG A 180 -22.41 6.18 -0.81
CA ARG A 180 -22.00 4.83 -1.17
C ARG A 180 -21.72 3.97 0.06
N LEU A 181 -21.08 4.52 1.10
CA LEU A 181 -20.89 3.78 2.36
C LEU A 181 -22.20 3.29 2.96
N LEU A 182 -23.23 4.12 2.93
CA LEU A 182 -24.53 3.75 3.46
C LEU A 182 -25.29 2.80 2.52
N HIS A 183 -25.18 3.02 1.20
CA HIS A 183 -25.74 2.10 0.21
C HIS A 183 -25.17 0.69 0.41
N ASP A 184 -23.83 0.57 0.47
CA ASP A 184 -23.16 -0.71 0.61
C ASP A 184 -23.50 -1.40 1.95
N PHE A 185 -23.81 -0.64 2.99
CA PHE A 185 -24.29 -1.19 4.27
C PHE A 185 -25.75 -1.65 4.19
N PHE A 186 -26.64 -0.82 3.66
CA PHE A 186 -28.08 -1.08 3.65
C PHE A 186 -28.51 -2.04 2.52
N ARG A 187 -27.72 -2.16 1.45
CA ARG A 187 -27.96 -3.01 0.28
C ARG A 187 -26.76 -3.91 -0.01
N PRO A 188 -26.39 -4.80 0.93
CA PRO A 188 -25.25 -5.69 0.75
C PRO A 188 -25.51 -6.66 -0.41
N GLY A 189 -24.58 -6.70 -1.38
CA GLY A 189 -24.70 -7.47 -2.63
C GLY A 189 -25.14 -6.63 -3.84
N GLU A 190 -25.53 -5.37 -3.65
CA GLU A 190 -25.94 -4.45 -4.72
C GLU A 190 -24.91 -3.31 -4.94
N GLU A 191 -23.69 -3.44 -4.44
CA GLU A 191 -22.66 -2.39 -4.45
C GLU A 191 -22.35 -1.86 -5.86
N ALA A 192 -22.41 -2.75 -6.87
CA ALA A 192 -22.21 -2.40 -8.28
C ALA A 192 -23.36 -1.57 -8.88
N SER A 193 -24.53 -1.57 -8.26
CA SER A 193 -25.71 -0.84 -8.74
C SER A 193 -25.69 0.64 -8.40
N PHE A 194 -24.87 1.06 -7.43
CA PHE A 194 -24.83 2.44 -6.95
C PHE A 194 -24.44 3.43 -8.04
N ARG A 195 -25.32 4.38 -8.33
CA ARG A 195 -25.10 5.51 -9.24
C ARG A 195 -25.66 6.78 -8.60
N PHE A 196 -24.80 7.76 -8.40
CA PHE A 196 -25.19 9.03 -7.80
C PHE A 196 -24.63 10.20 -8.60
N ASP A 197 -25.54 11.05 -9.10
CA ASP A 197 -25.24 12.37 -9.63
C ASP A 197 -26.22 13.35 -9.00
N LEU A 198 -25.72 14.23 -8.12
CA LEU A 198 -26.56 15.18 -7.38
C LEU A 198 -27.36 16.09 -8.31
N SER A 199 -26.76 16.56 -9.40
CA SER A 199 -27.39 17.48 -10.35
C SER A 199 -28.52 16.78 -11.14
N ALA A 200 -28.27 15.55 -11.58
CA ALA A 200 -29.26 14.74 -12.29
C ALA A 200 -30.41 14.32 -11.36
N ASN A 201 -30.10 13.94 -10.12
CA ASN A 201 -31.12 13.52 -9.15
C ASN A 201 -32.05 14.70 -8.74
N ILE A 202 -31.48 15.88 -8.51
CA ILE A 202 -32.29 17.09 -8.23
C ILE A 202 -33.23 17.39 -9.40
N LYS A 203 -32.73 17.35 -10.65
CA LYS A 203 -33.56 17.58 -11.85
C LYS A 203 -34.67 16.56 -12.01
N ARG A 204 -34.47 15.31 -11.58
CA ARG A 204 -35.44 14.22 -11.66
C ARG A 204 -36.36 14.16 -10.44
N GLY A 205 -36.14 14.97 -9.40
CA GLY A 205 -36.89 14.93 -8.15
C GLY A 205 -36.68 13.67 -7.33
N ILE A 206 -35.55 12.95 -7.52
CA ILE A 206 -35.22 11.73 -6.79
C ILE A 206 -34.64 12.11 -5.43
N ASP A 207 -35.21 11.61 -4.35
CA ASP A 207 -34.65 11.77 -3.00
C ASP A 207 -33.37 10.90 -2.90
N PHE A 208 -32.26 11.46 -2.41
CA PHE A 208 -31.03 10.73 -2.21
C PHE A 208 -31.18 9.54 -1.26
N ARG A 209 -32.19 9.58 -0.36
CA ARG A 209 -32.49 8.47 0.56
C ARG A 209 -33.01 7.24 -0.16
N ASP A 210 -33.66 7.39 -1.33
CA ASP A 210 -34.11 6.25 -2.13
C ASP A 210 -32.97 5.41 -2.67
N LEU A 211 -31.77 6.02 -2.83
CA LEU A 211 -30.58 5.34 -3.29
C LEU A 211 -29.90 4.50 -2.21
N ILE A 212 -30.15 4.79 -0.93
CA ILE A 212 -29.46 4.13 0.19
C ILE A 212 -30.39 3.29 1.04
N CYS A 213 -31.73 3.53 0.98
CA CYS A 213 -32.70 2.77 1.79
C CYS A 213 -32.73 1.30 1.38
N PRO A 214 -32.78 0.36 2.34
CA PRO A 214 -33.12 -1.03 2.06
C PRO A 214 -34.61 -1.15 1.68
N ASP A 215 -34.97 -2.23 1.04
CA ASP A 215 -36.36 -2.50 0.65
C ASP A 215 -37.34 -2.63 1.84
N GLY A 216 -36.80 -3.07 2.97
CA GLY A 216 -37.54 -3.14 4.25
C GLY A 216 -36.58 -3.00 5.42
N LEU A 217 -37.06 -2.34 6.49
CA LEU A 217 -36.31 -2.21 7.75
C LEU A 217 -37.30 -2.39 8.91
N GLN A 218 -37.09 -3.43 9.71
CA GLN A 218 -37.93 -3.75 10.86
C GLN A 218 -37.07 -3.90 12.12
N PHE A 219 -37.41 -3.16 13.17
CA PHE A 219 -36.72 -3.28 14.45
C PHE A 219 -37.47 -4.20 15.40
N ARG A 220 -36.76 -5.15 15.99
CA ARG A 220 -37.20 -6.09 17.00
C ARG A 220 -36.58 -5.77 18.36
N ALA A 221 -36.92 -6.51 19.40
CA ALA A 221 -36.44 -6.29 20.75
C ALA A 221 -34.89 -6.33 20.85
N GLY A 222 -34.22 -7.27 20.17
CA GLY A 222 -32.78 -7.50 20.25
C GLY A 222 -32.05 -7.58 18.89
N TYR A 223 -32.71 -7.32 17.79
CA TYR A 223 -32.14 -7.33 16.43
C TYR A 223 -33.03 -6.50 15.49
N PHE A 224 -32.57 -6.31 14.25
CA PHE A 224 -33.39 -5.73 13.19
C PHE A 224 -33.28 -6.58 11.92
N GLU A 225 -34.31 -6.48 11.08
CA GLU A 225 -34.36 -7.12 9.77
C GLU A 225 -34.23 -6.07 8.67
N MET A 226 -33.39 -6.33 7.69
CA MET A 226 -32.99 -5.37 6.65
C MET A 226 -32.79 -6.12 5.33
N GLY A 227 -33.66 -5.91 4.33
CA GLY A 227 -33.49 -6.48 2.99
C GLY A 227 -33.28 -8.00 2.97
N GLY A 228 -33.95 -8.74 3.84
CA GLY A 228 -33.84 -10.21 3.96
C GLY A 228 -32.61 -10.68 4.79
N LYS A 229 -31.87 -9.77 5.39
CA LYS A 229 -30.76 -10.07 6.32
C LYS A 229 -31.11 -9.64 7.75
N PHE A 230 -30.36 -10.16 8.71
CA PHE A 230 -30.53 -9.88 10.13
C PHE A 230 -29.34 -9.08 10.64
N GLY A 231 -29.60 -8.03 11.41
CA GLY A 231 -28.56 -7.21 12.03
C GLY A 231 -28.75 -7.04 13.52
N ARG A 232 -27.66 -6.84 14.26
CA ARG A 232 -27.70 -6.63 15.69
C ARG A 232 -26.69 -5.58 16.11
N VAL A 233 -27.14 -4.65 16.95
CA VAL A 233 -26.27 -3.63 17.54
C VAL A 233 -25.92 -4.02 18.97
N LEU A 234 -24.63 -3.96 19.26
CA LEU A 234 -24.06 -4.13 20.59
C LEU A 234 -23.35 -2.84 21.00
N PHE A 235 -23.20 -2.65 22.32
CA PHE A 235 -22.42 -1.57 22.90
C PHE A 235 -21.52 -2.12 24.00
N MET A 236 -20.38 -1.47 24.21
CA MET A 236 -19.48 -1.81 25.32
C MET A 236 -20.08 -1.28 26.61
N ARG A 237 -20.50 -2.20 27.46
CA ARG A 237 -21.06 -1.89 28.78
C ARG A 237 -19.98 -1.86 29.85
N ASP A 238 -19.15 -2.88 29.85
CA ASP A 238 -18.13 -3.07 30.89
C ASP A 238 -16.74 -2.87 30.27
N TYR A 239 -15.96 -2.00 30.89
CA TYR A 239 -14.60 -1.68 30.50
C TYR A 239 -13.64 -2.26 31.54
N ALA A 240 -12.59 -2.96 31.09
CA ALA A 240 -11.52 -3.42 31.94
C ALA A 240 -10.84 -2.23 32.66
N SER A 241 -10.26 -2.49 33.84
CA SER A 241 -9.42 -1.50 34.50
C SER A 241 -8.18 -1.15 33.69
N PHE A 242 -7.69 -2.12 32.91
CA PHE A 242 -6.61 -1.97 31.94
C PHE A 242 -7.07 -2.56 30.61
N ILE A 243 -7.27 -1.72 29.60
CA ILE A 243 -7.71 -2.13 28.26
C ILE A 243 -6.48 -2.49 27.44
N SER A 244 -6.50 -3.64 26.76
CA SER A 244 -5.46 -4.01 25.80
C SER A 244 -5.65 -3.28 24.46
N ASP A 245 -4.57 -2.80 23.86
CA ASP A 245 -4.53 -2.20 22.52
C ASP A 245 -4.88 -3.21 21.39
N GLU A 246 -4.90 -4.52 21.72
CA GLU A 246 -5.34 -5.56 20.78
C GLU A 246 -6.86 -5.69 20.68
N MET A 247 -7.65 -5.16 21.62
CA MET A 247 -9.09 -5.39 21.67
C MET A 247 -9.82 -4.90 20.41
N ILE A 248 -9.56 -3.66 19.98
CA ILE A 248 -10.20 -3.11 18.78
C ILE A 248 -9.74 -3.88 17.53
N LYS A 249 -8.48 -4.28 17.50
CA LYS A 249 -7.92 -5.11 16.44
C LYS A 249 -8.66 -6.46 16.37
N ASP A 250 -8.71 -7.20 17.46
CA ASP A 250 -9.31 -8.55 17.48
C ASP A 250 -10.80 -8.51 17.12
N LEU A 251 -11.54 -7.50 17.58
CA LEU A 251 -12.93 -7.27 17.17
C LEU A 251 -13.05 -6.91 15.69
N SER A 252 -12.12 -6.10 15.17
CA SER A 252 -12.14 -5.69 13.77
C SER A 252 -11.59 -6.77 12.83
N ASP A 253 -10.96 -7.83 13.34
CA ASP A 253 -10.52 -8.99 12.57
C ASP A 253 -11.65 -10.01 12.35
N PHE A 254 -12.83 -9.75 12.91
CA PHE A 254 -13.99 -10.61 12.73
C PHE A 254 -14.39 -10.70 11.25
N SER A 255 -14.41 -11.93 10.70
CA SER A 255 -14.52 -12.21 9.26
C SER A 255 -15.96 -12.08 8.70
N ARG A 256 -16.73 -11.09 9.16
CA ARG A 256 -18.10 -10.80 8.73
C ARG A 256 -18.28 -9.31 8.43
N ASN A 257 -19.40 -8.96 7.85
CA ASN A 257 -19.81 -7.56 7.70
C ASN A 257 -20.04 -6.94 9.09
N LEU A 258 -19.18 -6.02 9.45
CA LEU A 258 -19.16 -5.38 10.76
C LEU A 258 -18.87 -3.90 10.61
N LEU A 259 -19.59 -3.06 11.34
CA LEU A 259 -19.17 -1.68 11.62
C LEU A 259 -18.91 -1.55 13.12
N LEU A 260 -17.73 -1.07 13.46
CA LEU A 260 -17.36 -0.70 14.81
C LEU A 260 -17.17 0.81 14.87
N SER A 261 -17.84 1.49 15.80
CA SER A 261 -17.72 2.94 15.97
C SER A 261 -17.33 3.29 17.41
N ILE A 262 -16.44 4.27 17.51
CA ILE A 262 -15.97 4.85 18.76
C ILE A 262 -16.33 6.34 18.72
N ASP A 263 -17.35 6.72 19.48
CA ASP A 263 -17.70 8.12 19.70
C ASP A 263 -16.79 8.72 20.75
N ILE A 264 -16.20 9.89 20.48
CA ILE A 264 -15.27 10.60 21.35
C ILE A 264 -15.75 12.04 21.49
N LEU A 265 -16.02 12.44 22.74
CA LEU A 265 -16.44 13.79 23.09
C LEU A 265 -15.38 14.39 24.02
N PRO A 266 -14.48 15.25 23.51
CA PRO A 266 -13.50 15.93 24.36
C PRO A 266 -14.17 16.87 25.35
N ILE A 267 -13.72 16.85 26.61
CA ILE A 267 -14.19 17.74 27.66
C ILE A 267 -13.24 18.94 27.76
N PRO A 268 -13.73 20.18 27.82
CA PRO A 268 -12.87 21.34 28.07
C PRO A 268 -12.03 21.16 29.35
N THR A 269 -10.71 21.39 29.25
CA THR A 269 -9.77 21.12 30.35
C THR A 269 -10.16 21.82 31.64
N GLU A 270 -10.64 23.09 31.57
CA GLU A 270 -11.11 23.82 32.72
C GLU A 270 -12.31 23.18 33.42
N GLU A 271 -13.22 22.56 32.65
CA GLU A 271 -14.36 21.84 33.22
C GLU A 271 -13.93 20.53 33.84
N ALA A 272 -13.02 19.79 33.19
CA ALA A 272 -12.46 18.56 33.67
C ALA A 272 -11.74 18.76 35.00
N VAL A 273 -10.85 19.75 35.10
CA VAL A 273 -10.12 20.09 36.34
C VAL A 273 -11.08 20.45 37.46
N ARG A 274 -12.09 21.29 37.19
CA ARG A 274 -13.10 21.65 38.21
C ARG A 274 -13.88 20.44 38.71
N GLU A 275 -14.21 19.50 37.85
CA GLU A 275 -14.91 18.27 38.23
C GLU A 275 -14.07 17.40 39.15
N VAL A 276 -12.81 17.17 38.78
CA VAL A 276 -11.89 16.36 39.61
C VAL A 276 -11.63 17.03 40.96
N GLN A 277 -11.44 18.36 40.99
CA GLN A 277 -11.31 19.10 42.23
C GLN A 277 -12.54 18.98 43.14
N SER A 278 -13.75 19.08 42.53
CA SER A 278 -15.01 18.87 43.24
C SER A 278 -15.13 17.47 43.80
N ARG A 279 -14.67 16.44 43.05
CA ARG A 279 -14.64 15.04 43.53
C ARG A 279 -13.66 14.85 44.69
N ILE A 280 -12.46 15.42 44.59
CA ILE A 280 -11.46 15.39 45.68
C ILE A 280 -12.07 16.03 46.93
N LEU A 281 -12.71 17.21 46.82
CA LEU A 281 -13.35 17.87 47.95
C LEU A 281 -14.46 17.02 48.55
N GLY A 282 -15.23 16.32 47.76
CA GLY A 282 -16.25 15.36 48.19
C GLY A 282 -15.64 14.22 49.02
N VAL A 283 -14.61 13.58 48.50
CA VAL A 283 -13.91 12.47 49.21
C VAL A 283 -13.26 12.94 50.53
N GLU A 284 -12.59 14.11 50.52
CA GLU A 284 -12.02 14.70 51.75
C GLU A 284 -13.12 15.02 52.77
N THR A 285 -14.28 15.46 52.31
CA THR A 285 -15.45 15.68 53.21
C THR A 285 -15.95 14.36 53.79
N ASP A 286 -16.03 13.31 53.03
CA ASP A 286 -16.48 11.98 53.48
C ASP A 286 -15.46 11.36 54.47
N ILE A 287 -14.16 11.49 54.18
CA ILE A 287 -13.09 11.11 55.14
C ILE A 287 -13.23 11.88 56.46
N THR A 288 -13.43 13.19 56.39
CA THR A 288 -13.60 14.03 57.59
C THR A 288 -14.84 13.61 58.37
N ARG A 289 -15.97 13.37 57.72
CA ARG A 289 -17.21 12.86 58.34
C ARG A 289 -17.00 11.48 59.01
N TRP A 290 -16.28 10.60 58.33
CA TRP A 290 -15.94 9.28 58.84
C TRP A 290 -15.06 9.40 60.11
N GLN A 291 -13.99 10.22 60.07
CA GLN A 291 -13.13 10.51 61.24
C GLN A 291 -13.91 11.10 62.37
N GLN A 292 -14.81 12.06 62.20
CA GLN A 292 -15.67 12.62 63.22
C GLN A 292 -16.58 11.56 63.83
N ARG A 293 -17.10 10.57 63.09
CA ARG A 293 -17.89 9.46 63.59
C ARG A 293 -17.04 8.55 64.51
N GLN A 294 -15.82 8.20 64.06
CA GLN A 294 -14.90 7.37 64.85
C GLN A 294 -14.50 8.07 66.16
N ASN A 295 -14.18 9.37 66.15
CA ASN A 295 -13.85 10.15 67.33
C ASN A 295 -15.02 10.20 68.29
N ARG A 296 -16.26 10.32 67.87
CA ARG A 296 -17.46 10.24 68.72
C ARG A 296 -17.63 8.87 69.36
N GLN A 297 -17.09 7.81 68.78
CA GLN A 297 -17.11 6.46 69.31
C GLN A 297 -15.86 6.13 70.10
N ASN A 298 -15.03 7.13 70.48
CA ASN A 298 -13.74 6.98 71.15
C ASN A 298 -12.72 6.08 70.45
N ASN A 299 -12.84 5.91 69.13
CA ASN A 299 -11.92 5.09 68.37
C ASN A 299 -10.93 6.01 67.57
N PHE A 300 -9.94 6.53 68.28
CA PHE A 300 -8.97 7.52 67.79
C PHE A 300 -7.87 6.89 66.90
N THR A 301 -7.73 5.56 66.87
CA THR A 301 -6.72 4.84 66.16
C THR A 301 -7.28 4.22 64.84
N ALA A 302 -8.53 4.48 64.55
CA ALA A 302 -9.16 3.94 63.36
C ALA A 302 -8.50 4.52 62.08
N THR A 303 -8.00 3.64 61.24
CA THR A 303 -7.47 3.98 59.90
C THR A 303 -8.61 4.27 58.92
N VAL A 304 -8.42 5.23 58.04
CA VAL A 304 -9.39 5.54 57.00
C VAL A 304 -9.69 4.26 56.17
N PRO A 305 -10.96 3.98 55.85
CA PRO A 305 -11.31 2.84 55.00
C PRO A 305 -10.53 2.86 53.67
N TYR A 306 -10.07 1.69 53.27
CA TYR A 306 -9.25 1.52 52.09
C TYR A 306 -9.90 2.15 50.83
N ASP A 307 -11.21 1.96 50.66
CA ASP A 307 -11.96 2.49 49.54
C ASP A 307 -11.91 4.02 49.45
N LEU A 308 -12.01 4.73 50.58
CA LEU A 308 -11.94 6.18 50.58
C LEU A 308 -10.52 6.69 50.31
N GLU A 309 -9.49 6.00 50.85
CA GLU A 309 -8.10 6.35 50.58
C GLU A 309 -7.71 6.07 49.13
N GLN A 310 -8.19 4.96 48.57
CA GLN A 310 -8.02 4.65 47.14
C GLN A 310 -8.69 5.71 46.29
N MET A 311 -9.95 6.07 46.52
CA MET A 311 -10.67 7.11 45.79
C MET A 311 -9.97 8.48 45.87
N ARG A 312 -9.37 8.80 47.01
CA ARG A 312 -8.57 10.01 47.23
C ARG A 312 -7.32 10.00 46.33
N THR A 313 -6.55 8.91 46.38
CA THR A 313 -5.32 8.74 45.58
C THR A 313 -5.63 8.82 44.10
N GLU A 314 -6.56 8.01 43.62
CA GLU A 314 -6.99 8.01 42.19
C GLU A 314 -7.44 9.40 41.71
N SER A 315 -8.16 10.15 42.55
CA SER A 315 -8.62 11.49 42.20
C SER A 315 -7.47 12.50 42.14
N LYS A 316 -6.46 12.36 43.00
CA LYS A 316 -5.26 13.21 42.99
C LYS A 316 -4.37 12.88 41.77
N ASP A 317 -4.16 11.61 41.48
CA ASP A 317 -3.39 11.15 40.30
C ASP A 317 -4.05 11.66 39.02
N LEU A 318 -5.38 11.58 38.91
CA LEU A 318 -6.13 12.10 37.79
C LEU A 318 -5.98 13.63 37.66
N LEU A 319 -5.94 14.38 38.78
CA LEU A 319 -5.70 15.81 38.73
C LEU A 319 -4.29 16.14 38.23
N GLU A 320 -3.29 15.38 38.68
CA GLU A 320 -1.91 15.49 38.19
C GLU A 320 -1.82 15.22 36.70
N ASP A 321 -2.46 14.15 36.20
CA ASP A 321 -2.53 13.80 34.80
C ASP A 321 -3.10 14.96 33.94
N LEU A 322 -4.16 15.62 34.43
CA LEU A 322 -4.79 16.72 33.73
C LEU A 322 -4.00 18.03 33.76
N THR A 323 -3.18 18.25 34.78
CA THR A 323 -2.49 19.52 35.00
C THR A 323 -1.00 19.49 34.63
N ALA A 324 -0.34 18.34 34.74
CA ALA A 324 1.10 18.19 34.55
C ALA A 324 1.50 17.26 33.39
N ARG A 325 0.62 16.36 32.94
CA ARG A 325 0.95 15.33 31.94
C ARG A 325 0.22 15.49 30.60
N ASP A 326 -0.33 16.67 30.29
CA ASP A 326 -1.09 16.96 29.06
C ASP A 326 -2.24 15.98 28.72
N GLN A 327 -2.76 15.28 29.74
CA GLN A 327 -3.91 14.42 29.55
C GLN A 327 -5.20 15.25 29.50
N ARG A 328 -6.17 14.80 28.68
CA ARG A 328 -7.53 15.38 28.64
C ARG A 328 -8.54 14.33 29.05
N LEU A 329 -9.65 14.75 29.60
CA LEU A 329 -10.81 13.89 29.79
C LEU A 329 -11.67 13.88 28.54
N MET A 330 -12.15 12.71 28.19
CA MET A 330 -13.04 12.46 27.06
C MET A 330 -14.16 11.54 27.49
N PHE A 331 -15.36 11.73 26.95
CA PHE A 331 -16.37 10.70 27.00
C PHE A 331 -16.22 9.82 25.77
N ALA A 332 -16.16 8.50 25.96
CA ALA A 332 -16.12 7.51 24.90
C ALA A 332 -17.34 6.60 24.95
N CYS A 333 -17.82 6.19 23.77
CA CYS A 333 -18.85 5.18 23.62
C CYS A 333 -18.44 4.26 22.46
N VAL A 334 -18.24 2.98 22.75
CA VAL A 334 -17.91 1.97 21.74
C VAL A 334 -19.16 1.17 21.40
N THR A 335 -19.49 1.16 20.12
CA THR A 335 -20.67 0.46 19.58
C THR A 335 -20.26 -0.33 18.35
N LEU A 336 -20.92 -1.44 18.11
CA LEU A 336 -20.75 -2.22 16.88
C LEU A 336 -22.08 -2.73 16.35
N VAL A 337 -22.16 -2.94 15.04
CA VAL A 337 -23.25 -3.63 14.38
C VAL A 337 -22.65 -4.71 13.48
N HIS A 338 -23.25 -5.89 13.51
CA HIS A 338 -22.92 -6.96 12.59
C HIS A 338 -24.18 -7.48 11.88
N ILE A 339 -23.99 -8.05 10.69
CA ILE A 339 -25.06 -8.52 9.82
C ILE A 339 -24.80 -9.98 9.46
N ALA A 340 -25.87 -10.80 9.49
CA ALA A 340 -25.86 -12.21 9.13
C ALA A 340 -27.02 -12.57 8.19
N ASP A 341 -26.89 -13.72 7.52
CA ASP A 341 -27.90 -14.21 6.58
C ASP A 341 -29.03 -14.97 7.28
N SER A 342 -28.83 -15.45 8.51
CA SER A 342 -29.84 -16.10 9.32
C SER A 342 -29.78 -15.65 10.79
N LEU A 343 -30.81 -15.89 11.54
CA LEU A 343 -30.90 -15.55 12.95
C LEU A 343 -29.97 -16.42 13.81
N GLU A 344 -29.86 -17.73 13.47
CA GLU A 344 -28.93 -18.64 14.15
C GLU A 344 -27.47 -18.18 13.97
N GLN A 345 -27.11 -17.76 12.76
CA GLN A 345 -25.78 -17.22 12.50
C GLN A 345 -25.56 -15.91 13.26
N LEU A 346 -26.56 -15.03 13.29
CA LEU A 346 -26.50 -13.78 14.04
C LEU A 346 -26.24 -14.03 15.54
N ASP A 347 -26.87 -15.04 16.12
CA ASP A 347 -26.69 -15.43 17.52
C ASP A 347 -25.29 -16.00 17.77
N ALA A 348 -24.79 -16.90 16.89
CA ALA A 348 -23.45 -17.45 16.98
C ALA A 348 -22.37 -16.36 16.84
N ASP A 349 -22.52 -15.47 15.84
CA ASP A 349 -21.62 -14.34 15.61
C ASP A 349 -21.61 -13.37 16.81
N THR A 350 -22.77 -13.13 17.43
CA THR A 350 -22.87 -12.31 18.66
C THR A 350 -22.08 -12.93 19.82
N GLN A 351 -22.22 -14.24 20.03
CA GLN A 351 -21.50 -14.95 21.09
C GLN A 351 -19.98 -14.87 20.85
N THR A 352 -19.54 -15.06 19.62
CA THR A 352 -18.12 -14.94 19.25
C THR A 352 -17.56 -13.55 19.57
N LEU A 353 -18.27 -12.49 19.17
CA LEU A 353 -17.86 -11.10 19.45
C LEU A 353 -17.83 -10.80 20.95
N GLN A 354 -18.78 -11.34 21.71
CA GLN A 354 -18.80 -11.20 23.17
C GLN A 354 -17.64 -11.96 23.82
N SER A 355 -17.29 -13.16 23.32
CA SER A 355 -16.16 -13.95 23.82
C SER A 355 -14.83 -13.23 23.55
N ILE A 356 -14.60 -12.67 22.37
CA ILE A 356 -13.41 -11.88 22.04
C ILE A 356 -13.24 -10.72 23.04
N ALA A 357 -14.32 -10.00 23.35
CA ALA A 357 -14.25 -8.92 24.31
C ALA A 357 -13.99 -9.41 25.75
N GLN A 358 -14.59 -10.55 26.13
CA GLN A 358 -14.41 -11.14 27.46
C GLN A 358 -12.98 -11.62 27.71
N GLU A 359 -12.29 -12.13 26.69
CA GLU A 359 -10.85 -12.46 26.76
C GLU A 359 -10.00 -11.25 27.13
N LYS A 360 -10.43 -10.05 26.77
CA LYS A 360 -9.78 -8.78 27.12
C LYS A 360 -10.44 -8.10 28.33
N LEU A 361 -11.20 -8.84 29.15
CA LEU A 361 -11.92 -8.37 30.33
C LEU A 361 -12.92 -7.24 30.07
N CYS A 362 -13.40 -7.10 28.83
CA CYS A 362 -14.41 -6.14 28.42
C CYS A 362 -15.75 -6.84 28.14
N GLY A 363 -16.87 -6.14 28.30
CA GLY A 363 -18.20 -6.70 28.11
C GLY A 363 -19.03 -5.95 27.07
N PHE A 364 -19.45 -6.65 25.99
CA PHE A 364 -20.44 -6.16 25.08
C PHE A 364 -21.83 -6.69 25.42
N SER A 365 -22.81 -5.79 25.39
CA SER A 365 -24.21 -6.11 25.63
C SER A 365 -25.07 -5.75 24.40
N VAL A 366 -26.08 -6.57 24.14
CA VAL A 366 -27.07 -6.31 23.10
C VAL A 366 -27.99 -5.17 23.55
N LEU A 367 -28.22 -4.20 22.68
CA LEU A 367 -29.22 -3.14 22.91
C LEU A 367 -30.63 -3.75 22.77
N ARG A 368 -31.37 -3.80 23.89
CA ARG A 368 -32.76 -4.27 23.87
C ARG A 368 -33.72 -3.09 23.75
N TYR A 369 -34.67 -3.18 22.80
CA TYR A 369 -35.67 -2.15 22.49
C TYR A 369 -35.08 -0.80 22.04
N GLN A 370 -33.77 -0.75 21.72
CA GLN A 370 -33.05 0.42 21.26
C GLN A 370 -32.18 0.15 20.01
N GLN A 371 -32.58 -0.85 19.20
CA GLN A 371 -31.81 -1.23 18.00
C GLN A 371 -31.76 -0.11 16.96
N GLU A 372 -32.84 0.68 16.79
CA GLU A 372 -32.86 1.85 15.90
C GLU A 372 -31.90 2.95 16.38
N ASP A 373 -31.97 3.30 17.66
CA ASP A 373 -31.08 4.30 18.25
C ASP A 373 -29.61 3.85 18.22
N GLY A 374 -29.39 2.54 18.44
CA GLY A 374 -28.08 1.92 18.31
C GLY A 374 -27.56 1.99 16.88
N LEU A 375 -28.34 1.57 15.89
CA LEU A 375 -27.96 1.62 14.48
C LEU A 375 -27.60 3.04 14.04
N ASN A 376 -28.45 4.02 14.39
CA ASN A 376 -28.17 5.43 14.08
C ASN A 376 -26.96 5.97 14.84
N THR A 377 -26.54 5.33 15.95
CA THR A 377 -25.29 5.66 16.65
C THR A 377 -24.08 5.05 15.97
N VAL A 378 -24.13 3.78 15.55
CA VAL A 378 -22.99 3.10 14.92
C VAL A 378 -22.64 3.69 13.55
N LEU A 379 -23.66 4.02 12.74
CA LEU A 379 -23.44 4.52 11.39
C LEU A 379 -22.69 5.86 11.36
N PRO A 380 -21.87 6.13 10.32
CA PRO A 380 -21.01 7.33 10.24
C PRO A 380 -21.79 8.63 9.95
N TYR A 381 -22.91 8.80 10.64
CA TYR A 381 -23.70 10.01 10.59
C TYR A 381 -23.10 11.15 11.42
N GLY A 382 -22.39 10.81 12.51
CA GLY A 382 -21.96 11.74 13.54
C GLY A 382 -23.03 12.01 14.58
N LEU A 383 -24.00 11.11 14.75
CA LEU A 383 -24.99 11.13 15.81
C LEU A 383 -24.68 10.12 16.91
N ARG A 384 -25.12 10.39 18.12
CA ARG A 384 -25.13 9.46 19.25
C ARG A 384 -26.51 9.50 19.92
N ARG A 385 -27.24 8.42 19.83
CA ARG A 385 -28.62 8.31 20.37
C ARG A 385 -28.71 7.41 21.61
N ILE A 386 -27.63 6.68 21.95
CA ILE A 386 -27.56 5.83 23.14
C ILE A 386 -26.78 6.52 24.26
N HIS A 387 -27.12 6.14 25.53
CA HIS A 387 -26.49 6.65 26.74
C HIS A 387 -25.55 5.59 27.34
N ALA A 388 -24.39 5.40 26.74
CA ALA A 388 -23.36 4.45 27.18
C ALA A 388 -21.97 5.11 27.19
N LEU A 389 -21.89 6.26 27.85
CA LEU A 389 -20.65 7.02 27.92
C LEU A 389 -19.76 6.55 29.06
N ARG A 390 -18.48 6.35 28.77
CA ARG A 390 -17.41 6.15 29.75
C ARG A 390 -16.46 7.33 29.73
N THR A 391 -16.08 7.82 30.90
CA THR A 391 -15.03 8.84 31.05
C THR A 391 -13.67 8.17 30.94
N LEU A 392 -12.83 8.61 30.04
CA LEU A 392 -11.47 8.11 29.79
C LEU A 392 -10.50 9.29 29.74
N THR A 393 -9.25 9.07 30.14
CA THR A 393 -8.13 9.98 29.86
C THR A 393 -7.72 9.85 28.39
N THR A 394 -6.91 10.77 27.90
CA THR A 394 -6.33 10.66 26.54
C THR A 394 -5.64 9.31 26.33
N GLU A 395 -4.83 8.89 27.28
CA GLU A 395 -4.09 7.64 27.22
C GLU A 395 -5.02 6.43 27.19
N SER A 396 -6.01 6.37 28.08
CA SER A 396 -7.01 5.30 28.07
C SER A 396 -7.87 5.27 26.81
N CYS A 397 -8.14 6.43 26.21
CA CYS A 397 -8.85 6.53 24.93
C CYS A 397 -7.96 6.13 23.75
N ALA A 398 -6.65 6.43 23.80
CA ALA A 398 -5.70 6.07 22.76
C ALA A 398 -5.49 4.56 22.65
N VAL A 399 -5.74 3.79 23.70
CA VAL A 399 -5.73 2.31 23.62
C VAL A 399 -6.79 1.77 22.67
N LEU A 400 -7.89 2.51 22.44
CA LEU A 400 -8.94 2.17 21.48
C LEU A 400 -8.53 2.52 20.02
N MET A 401 -7.23 2.49 19.70
CA MET A 401 -6.73 2.89 18.40
C MET A 401 -7.21 1.96 17.29
N PRO A 402 -7.51 2.52 16.10
CA PRO A 402 -8.04 1.75 14.98
C PRO A 402 -6.96 1.17 14.06
N PHE A 403 -5.67 1.25 14.42
CA PHE A 403 -4.58 0.88 13.53
C PHE A 403 -4.17 -0.59 13.68
N ARG A 404 -3.85 -1.23 12.55
CA ARG A 404 -3.47 -2.64 12.50
C ARG A 404 -2.27 -2.89 11.59
N ALA A 405 -2.50 -2.89 10.28
CA ALA A 405 -1.51 -3.15 9.25
C ALA A 405 -1.90 -2.43 7.97
N GLN A 406 -0.90 -1.93 7.27
CA GLN A 406 -1.14 -1.32 5.97
C GLN A 406 -1.62 -2.37 4.95
N GLU A 407 -2.56 -1.96 4.13
CA GLU A 407 -3.06 -2.72 3.00
C GLU A 407 -2.64 -2.06 1.70
N ILE A 408 -2.30 -2.87 0.71
CA ILE A 408 -1.96 -2.39 -0.62
C ILE A 408 -2.92 -3.08 -1.60
N GLN A 409 -3.91 -2.33 -2.06
CA GLN A 409 -4.96 -2.80 -2.98
C GLN A 409 -5.22 -1.72 -4.03
N ASP A 410 -4.28 -1.58 -4.96
CA ASP A 410 -4.41 -0.64 -6.08
C ASP A 410 -5.31 -1.23 -7.18
N PRO A 411 -6.40 -0.56 -7.56
CA PRO A 411 -7.25 -1.02 -8.66
C PRO A 411 -6.47 -1.16 -9.97
N GLY A 412 -6.55 -2.33 -10.60
CA GLY A 412 -5.83 -2.63 -11.85
C GLY A 412 -4.34 -2.91 -11.67
N GLY A 413 -3.85 -3.05 -10.42
CA GLY A 413 -2.49 -3.45 -10.12
C GLY A 413 -2.23 -4.94 -10.34
N LEU A 414 -0.97 -5.33 -10.23
CA LEU A 414 -0.51 -6.72 -10.32
C LEU A 414 -0.57 -7.41 -8.96
N TYR A 415 -0.83 -8.72 -8.96
CA TYR A 415 -0.83 -9.54 -7.75
C TYR A 415 0.59 -9.90 -7.31
N TYR A 416 0.93 -9.59 -6.05
CA TYR A 416 2.26 -9.85 -5.47
C TYR A 416 2.23 -10.84 -4.29
N GLY A 417 1.08 -11.40 -3.96
CA GLY A 417 0.91 -12.34 -2.85
C GLY A 417 -0.19 -11.90 -1.88
N VAL A 418 -0.12 -12.41 -0.66
CA VAL A 418 -1.04 -12.06 0.43
C VAL A 418 -0.28 -11.40 1.57
N ASN A 419 -0.91 -10.44 2.23
CA ASN A 419 -0.38 -9.83 3.45
C ASN A 419 -0.28 -10.88 4.56
N ALA A 420 0.90 -11.08 5.14
CA ALA A 420 1.10 -12.10 6.17
C ALA A 420 0.28 -11.86 7.45
N ILE A 421 -0.07 -10.58 7.73
CA ILE A 421 -0.82 -10.17 8.91
C ILE A 421 -2.33 -10.25 8.69
N SER A 422 -2.83 -9.56 7.68
CA SER A 422 -4.27 -9.46 7.40
C SER A 422 -4.84 -10.60 6.59
N LYS A 423 -3.97 -11.35 5.89
CA LYS A 423 -4.29 -12.39 4.90
C LYS A 423 -4.99 -11.86 3.65
N ASN A 424 -5.09 -10.56 3.46
CA ASN A 424 -5.66 -9.95 2.25
C ASN A 424 -4.69 -10.01 1.07
N LEU A 425 -5.22 -9.99 -0.14
CA LEU A 425 -4.43 -9.95 -1.37
C LEU A 425 -3.64 -8.63 -1.46
N LEU A 426 -2.38 -8.72 -1.88
CA LEU A 426 -1.53 -7.58 -2.18
C LEU A 426 -1.56 -7.30 -3.68
N ILE A 427 -2.23 -6.23 -4.05
CA ILE A 427 -2.38 -5.77 -5.43
C ILE A 427 -1.69 -4.42 -5.54
N CYS A 428 -0.62 -4.37 -6.33
CA CYS A 428 0.24 -3.19 -6.41
C CYS A 428 0.32 -2.66 -7.84
N ASP A 429 0.05 -1.38 -8.04
CA ASP A 429 0.27 -0.70 -9.31
C ASP A 429 1.55 0.12 -9.27
N ARG A 430 2.65 -0.47 -9.70
CA ARG A 430 3.96 0.19 -9.77
C ARG A 430 4.00 1.40 -10.69
N LYS A 431 3.12 1.46 -11.71
CA LYS A 431 3.05 2.60 -12.64
C LYS A 431 2.62 3.89 -11.95
N ARG A 432 1.99 3.80 -10.77
CA ARG A 432 1.56 4.95 -9.95
C ARG A 432 2.67 5.52 -9.08
N LEU A 433 3.75 4.78 -8.88
CA LEU A 433 4.89 5.23 -8.08
C LEU A 433 5.67 6.34 -8.80
N ILE A 434 6.30 7.21 -8.01
CA ILE A 434 7.22 8.20 -8.55
C ILE A 434 8.41 7.49 -9.21
N SER A 435 8.89 6.39 -8.63
CA SER A 435 9.92 5.52 -9.20
C SER A 435 9.37 4.10 -9.33
N PRO A 436 8.95 3.65 -10.55
CA PRO A 436 8.37 2.33 -10.77
C PRO A 436 9.40 1.20 -10.73
N HIS A 437 10.68 1.53 -10.57
CA HIS A 437 11.75 0.54 -10.54
C HIS A 437 11.72 -0.30 -9.26
N ALA A 438 12.18 -1.54 -9.37
CA ALA A 438 12.11 -2.50 -8.29
C ALA A 438 13.41 -3.28 -8.08
N PHE A 439 13.62 -3.71 -6.82
CA PHE A 439 14.60 -4.74 -6.50
C PHE A 439 13.94 -5.93 -5.81
N TYR A 440 14.36 -7.13 -6.23
CA TYR A 440 14.01 -8.40 -5.62
C TYR A 440 15.26 -9.01 -5.01
N LEU A 441 15.33 -9.02 -3.67
CA LEU A 441 16.55 -9.35 -2.93
C LEU A 441 16.32 -10.56 -2.05
N GLY A 442 17.23 -11.51 -2.06
CA GLY A 442 17.15 -12.68 -1.21
C GLY A 442 18.19 -13.74 -1.54
N VAL A 443 18.56 -14.52 -0.54
CA VAL A 443 19.48 -15.63 -0.72
C VAL A 443 18.94 -16.67 -1.70
N SER A 444 19.80 -17.55 -2.21
CA SER A 444 19.40 -18.66 -3.08
C SER A 444 18.32 -19.51 -2.40
N GLY A 445 17.31 -19.97 -3.15
CA GLY A 445 16.20 -20.77 -2.63
C GLY A 445 15.13 -20.00 -1.85
N SER A 446 15.26 -18.67 -1.67
CA SER A 446 14.27 -17.86 -0.94
C SER A 446 12.96 -17.58 -1.71
N GLY A 447 12.86 -17.94 -2.99
CA GLY A 447 11.70 -17.71 -3.85
C GLY A 447 11.81 -16.49 -4.76
N LYS A 448 12.96 -15.82 -4.82
CA LYS A 448 13.25 -14.63 -5.64
C LYS A 448 12.92 -14.85 -7.13
N SER A 449 13.51 -15.89 -7.77
CA SER A 449 13.30 -16.18 -9.20
C SER A 449 11.84 -16.54 -9.50
N VAL A 450 11.17 -17.27 -8.60
CA VAL A 450 9.73 -17.57 -8.72
C VAL A 450 8.91 -16.31 -8.68
N ALA A 451 9.17 -15.39 -7.76
CA ALA A 451 8.44 -14.12 -7.65
C ALA A 451 8.67 -13.22 -8.89
N MET A 452 9.88 -13.21 -9.45
CA MET A 452 10.18 -12.44 -10.66
C MET A 452 9.45 -13.03 -11.87
N LYS A 453 9.48 -14.35 -12.04
CA LYS A 453 8.74 -15.06 -13.10
C LYS A 453 7.23 -14.93 -12.93
N ASN A 454 6.72 -14.92 -11.67
CA ASN A 454 5.31 -14.62 -11.38
C ASN A 454 4.92 -13.19 -11.83
N THR A 455 5.79 -12.21 -11.59
CA THR A 455 5.54 -10.83 -12.07
C THR A 455 5.53 -10.78 -13.59
N ILE A 456 6.47 -11.47 -14.27
CA ILE A 456 6.51 -11.58 -15.72
C ILE A 456 5.22 -12.20 -16.26
N ALA A 457 4.79 -13.34 -15.70
CA ALA A 457 3.54 -13.98 -16.10
C ALA A 457 2.33 -13.06 -15.88
N ASN A 458 2.26 -12.39 -14.74
CA ASN A 458 1.17 -11.47 -14.44
C ASN A 458 1.11 -10.32 -15.46
N VAL A 459 2.22 -9.67 -15.77
CA VAL A 459 2.30 -8.62 -16.79
C VAL A 459 1.90 -9.17 -18.16
N ALA A 460 2.41 -10.35 -18.54
CA ALA A 460 2.12 -10.97 -19.82
C ALA A 460 0.63 -11.31 -20.02
N LEU A 461 -0.02 -11.80 -18.95
CA LEU A 461 -1.40 -12.27 -19.00
C LEU A 461 -2.43 -11.14 -18.82
N SER A 462 -2.09 -10.08 -18.05
CA SER A 462 -3.03 -9.01 -17.68
C SER A 462 -2.90 -7.73 -18.48
N THR A 463 -1.79 -7.53 -19.20
CA THR A 463 -1.52 -6.28 -19.94
C THR A 463 -1.09 -6.57 -21.37
N ASN A 464 -0.98 -5.50 -22.19
CA ASN A 464 -0.37 -5.55 -23.53
C ASN A 464 1.04 -4.93 -23.55
N ASP A 465 1.63 -4.71 -22.38
CA ASP A 465 2.96 -4.12 -22.26
C ASP A 465 4.05 -5.06 -22.81
N ASP A 466 5.17 -4.49 -23.21
CA ASP A 466 6.34 -5.27 -23.61
C ASP A 466 7.15 -5.73 -22.40
N ILE A 467 7.75 -6.89 -22.53
CA ILE A 467 8.57 -7.52 -21.51
C ILE A 467 9.93 -7.88 -22.10
N ILE A 468 10.99 -7.34 -21.51
CA ILE A 468 12.36 -7.64 -21.93
C ILE A 468 13.12 -8.16 -20.71
N ILE A 469 13.77 -9.31 -20.85
CA ILE A 469 14.47 -10.00 -19.77
C ILE A 469 15.94 -10.14 -20.14
N ILE A 470 16.83 -9.67 -19.27
CA ILE A 470 18.26 -9.95 -19.35
C ILE A 470 18.54 -11.13 -18.41
N ASP A 471 18.83 -12.28 -19.01
CA ASP A 471 18.99 -13.55 -18.31
C ASP A 471 20.47 -13.93 -18.23
N ALA A 472 21.02 -13.89 -17.01
CA ALA A 472 22.41 -14.23 -16.75
C ALA A 472 22.63 -15.71 -16.42
N GLU A 473 21.58 -16.44 -16.03
CA GLU A 473 21.64 -17.81 -15.52
C GLU A 473 20.83 -18.82 -16.36
N ARG A 474 20.26 -18.39 -17.48
CA ARG A 474 19.45 -19.20 -18.42
C ARG A 474 18.20 -19.82 -17.77
N GLU A 475 17.54 -19.05 -16.90
CA GLU A 475 16.38 -19.53 -16.16
C GLU A 475 15.02 -19.14 -16.77
N TYR A 476 14.95 -18.13 -17.67
CA TYR A 476 13.70 -17.51 -18.14
C TYR A 476 13.19 -18.04 -19.46
N ALA A 477 13.99 -18.81 -20.21
CA ALA A 477 13.62 -19.35 -21.50
C ALA A 477 12.33 -20.19 -21.50
N PRO A 478 12.08 -21.10 -20.53
CA PRO A 478 10.85 -21.91 -20.52
C PRO A 478 9.59 -21.08 -20.40
N ILE A 479 9.54 -20.13 -19.46
CA ILE A 479 8.37 -19.28 -19.27
C ILE A 479 8.15 -18.31 -20.43
N ALA A 480 9.22 -17.75 -21.00
CA ALA A 480 9.10 -16.86 -22.16
C ALA A 480 8.50 -17.57 -23.36
N ARG A 481 9.00 -18.77 -23.69
CA ARG A 481 8.46 -19.59 -24.80
C ARG A 481 7.00 -19.98 -24.58
N ALA A 482 6.65 -20.37 -23.34
CA ALA A 482 5.27 -20.72 -22.99
C ALA A 482 4.30 -19.53 -23.14
N LEU A 483 4.78 -18.32 -22.94
CA LEU A 483 4.02 -17.08 -23.12
C LEU A 483 4.13 -16.48 -24.53
N GLY A 484 4.71 -17.21 -25.50
CA GLY A 484 4.84 -16.77 -26.91
C GLY A 484 5.99 -15.79 -27.17
N GLY A 485 6.97 -15.75 -26.28
CA GLY A 485 8.15 -14.91 -26.38
C GLY A 485 9.30 -15.52 -27.16
N GLU A 486 10.27 -14.68 -27.51
CA GLU A 486 11.51 -15.01 -28.21
C GLU A 486 12.69 -15.07 -27.26
N VAL A 487 13.59 -16.03 -27.49
CA VAL A 487 14.84 -16.19 -26.72
C VAL A 487 16.02 -15.93 -27.66
N ILE A 488 16.76 -14.88 -27.41
CA ILE A 488 17.91 -14.43 -28.19
C ILE A 488 19.16 -14.79 -27.39
N GLU A 489 19.90 -15.80 -27.85
CA GLU A 489 21.16 -16.19 -27.23
C GLU A 489 22.27 -15.26 -27.71
N ILE A 490 22.91 -14.57 -26.81
CA ILE A 490 24.08 -13.70 -27.07
C ILE A 490 25.30 -14.41 -26.51
N SER A 491 26.09 -15.00 -27.40
CA SER A 491 27.35 -15.68 -27.06
C SER A 491 28.36 -15.54 -28.20
N PRO A 492 29.64 -15.78 -27.96
CA PRO A 492 30.67 -15.71 -29.01
C PRO A 492 30.39 -16.61 -30.21
N ASN A 493 29.64 -17.71 -30.00
CA ASN A 493 29.35 -18.70 -31.03
C ASN A 493 27.88 -18.63 -31.52
N SER A 494 27.11 -17.65 -31.06
CA SER A 494 25.71 -17.51 -31.44
C SER A 494 25.55 -17.10 -32.87
N GLN A 495 24.45 -17.60 -33.49
CA GLN A 495 23.99 -17.11 -34.83
C GLN A 495 23.01 -15.93 -34.67
N HIS A 496 22.68 -15.54 -33.47
CA HIS A 496 21.85 -14.37 -33.17
C HIS A 496 22.75 -13.13 -33.08
N HIS A 497 22.42 -12.12 -33.86
CA HIS A 497 23.20 -10.89 -33.96
C HIS A 497 22.33 -9.68 -33.63
N ILE A 498 22.90 -8.75 -32.88
CA ILE A 498 22.32 -7.43 -32.59
C ILE A 498 23.35 -6.39 -32.98
N ASN A 499 23.06 -5.55 -33.95
CA ASN A 499 23.92 -4.45 -34.31
C ASN A 499 23.74 -3.28 -33.34
N PRO A 500 24.75 -2.92 -32.54
CA PRO A 500 24.65 -1.79 -31.60
C PRO A 500 24.51 -0.43 -32.32
N LEU A 501 24.85 -0.36 -33.59
CA LEU A 501 24.75 0.84 -34.40
C LEU A 501 23.38 1.01 -35.08
N ASP A 502 22.44 0.11 -34.90
CA ASP A 502 21.08 0.28 -35.44
C ASP A 502 20.44 1.55 -34.93
N LEU A 503 19.93 2.36 -35.87
CA LEU A 503 19.10 3.52 -35.57
C LEU A 503 17.64 3.19 -35.83
N GLN A 504 16.77 3.63 -34.97
CA GLN A 504 15.33 3.57 -35.19
C GLN A 504 14.81 4.93 -35.71
N ASP A 505 13.73 4.92 -36.46
CA ASP A 505 13.06 6.14 -36.92
C ASP A 505 12.50 6.90 -35.70
N GLY A 506 12.99 8.13 -35.49
CA GLY A 506 12.32 9.10 -34.62
C GLY A 506 12.95 9.38 -33.27
N TYR A 507 14.19 9.71 -33.27
CA TYR A 507 14.74 10.53 -32.17
C TYR A 507 14.05 11.91 -32.23
N GLU A 508 13.15 12.18 -31.29
CA GLU A 508 12.51 13.48 -31.09
C GLU A 508 13.13 14.20 -29.87
N ASP A 509 12.96 15.52 -29.84
CA ASP A 509 13.28 16.41 -28.71
C ASP A 509 14.77 16.71 -28.44
N GLY A 510 15.57 17.01 -29.49
CA GLY A 510 16.88 17.62 -29.32
C GLY A 510 18.01 16.68 -28.94
N GLU A 511 17.78 15.38 -28.86
CA GLU A 511 18.83 14.37 -28.73
C GLU A 511 19.44 14.06 -30.10
N ASN A 512 20.77 14.19 -30.21
CA ASN A 512 21.48 13.83 -31.43
C ASN A 512 21.78 12.32 -31.41
N PRO A 513 21.13 11.49 -32.26
CA PRO A 513 21.34 10.04 -32.27
C PRO A 513 22.78 9.64 -32.52
N ILE A 514 23.52 10.41 -33.33
CA ILE A 514 24.93 10.15 -33.63
C ILE A 514 25.78 10.34 -32.37
N ALA A 515 25.49 11.38 -31.57
CA ALA A 515 26.18 11.60 -30.30
C ALA A 515 25.93 10.47 -29.30
N MET A 516 24.72 9.91 -29.28
CA MET A 516 24.41 8.76 -28.43
C MET A 516 25.19 7.51 -28.87
N LYS A 517 25.31 7.27 -30.19
CA LYS A 517 26.10 6.14 -30.71
C LYS A 517 27.60 6.34 -30.49
N SER A 518 28.09 7.57 -30.56
CA SER A 518 29.46 7.91 -30.19
C SER A 518 29.72 7.61 -28.68
N GLU A 519 28.76 7.97 -27.82
CA GLU A 519 28.82 7.63 -26.38
C GLU A 519 28.80 6.11 -26.17
N LEU A 520 27.97 5.37 -26.89
CA LEU A 520 27.90 3.91 -26.85
C LEU A 520 29.22 3.25 -27.22
N ILE A 521 29.82 3.64 -28.37
CA ILE A 521 31.11 3.12 -28.81
C ILE A 521 32.21 3.47 -27.82
N THR A 522 32.25 4.72 -27.32
CA THR A 522 33.14 5.13 -26.26
C THR A 522 32.99 4.20 -25.06
N SER A 523 31.77 3.88 -24.71
CA SER A 523 31.39 3.02 -23.61
C SER A 523 31.93 1.59 -23.75
N ILE A 524 31.79 1.02 -24.92
CA ILE A 524 32.27 -0.32 -25.23
C ILE A 524 33.83 -0.35 -25.18
N LEU A 525 34.47 0.65 -25.75
CA LEU A 525 35.95 0.74 -25.76
C LEU A 525 36.56 0.99 -24.39
N GLU A 526 35.93 1.82 -23.55
CA GLU A 526 36.38 2.03 -22.16
C GLU A 526 36.35 0.73 -21.35
N GLN A 527 35.48 -0.22 -21.69
CA GLN A 527 35.53 -1.53 -21.04
C GLN A 527 36.72 -2.38 -21.47
N GLN A 528 37.16 -2.24 -22.70
CA GLN A 528 38.32 -2.98 -23.21
C GLN A 528 39.65 -2.36 -22.76
N MET A 529 39.72 -1.05 -22.74
CA MET A 529 40.93 -0.29 -22.43
C MET A 529 41.06 0.05 -20.94
N GLY A 530 39.99 0.02 -20.20
CA GLY A 530 39.90 0.44 -18.79
C GLY A 530 39.14 1.76 -18.61
N ALA A 531 38.32 1.82 -17.53
CA ALA A 531 37.44 2.97 -17.28
C ALA A 531 38.25 4.28 -17.09
N GLY A 532 37.92 5.30 -17.90
CA GLY A 532 38.52 6.61 -17.85
C GLY A 532 39.91 6.71 -18.44
N LEU A 533 40.41 5.68 -19.11
CA LEU A 533 41.72 5.69 -19.78
C LEU A 533 41.70 6.30 -21.18
N LEU A 534 40.52 6.43 -21.81
CA LEU A 534 40.39 7.13 -23.08
C LEU A 534 40.69 8.62 -22.94
N SER A 535 41.71 9.07 -23.66
CA SER A 535 42.08 10.49 -23.73
C SER A 535 41.04 11.34 -24.46
N GLY A 536 41.11 12.65 -24.31
CA GLY A 536 40.22 13.57 -25.04
C GLY A 536 40.41 13.48 -26.57
N SER A 537 41.63 13.23 -27.06
CA SER A 537 41.94 13.01 -28.47
C SER A 537 41.27 11.73 -28.99
N GLN A 538 41.39 10.64 -28.24
CA GLN A 538 40.71 9.37 -28.58
C GLN A 538 39.19 9.50 -28.65
N LYS A 539 38.58 10.19 -27.68
CA LYS A 539 37.11 10.46 -27.70
C LYS A 539 36.71 11.32 -28.90
N SER A 540 37.52 12.30 -29.29
CA SER A 540 37.28 13.12 -30.48
C SER A 540 37.37 12.31 -31.78
N ILE A 541 38.31 11.34 -31.87
CA ILE A 541 38.41 10.43 -32.99
C ILE A 541 37.18 9.52 -33.10
N ILE A 542 36.75 8.94 -31.96
CA ILE A 542 35.55 8.10 -31.89
C ILE A 542 34.34 8.88 -32.40
N ASP A 543 34.13 10.11 -31.90
CA ASP A 543 32.99 10.95 -32.29
C ASP A 543 33.00 11.27 -33.77
N ARG A 544 34.15 11.72 -34.30
CA ARG A 544 34.36 12.05 -35.72
C ARG A 544 34.09 10.85 -36.64
N CYS A 545 34.64 9.67 -36.32
CA CYS A 545 34.44 8.46 -37.11
C CYS A 545 32.99 7.97 -37.05
N THR A 546 32.36 8.07 -35.88
CA THR A 546 30.91 7.72 -35.76
C THR A 546 30.07 8.66 -36.62
N ALA A 547 30.33 9.95 -36.61
CA ALA A 547 29.61 10.89 -37.46
C ALA A 547 29.82 10.59 -38.95
N SER A 548 31.05 10.23 -39.34
CA SER A 548 31.40 9.91 -40.74
C SER A 548 30.62 8.70 -41.27
N VAL A 549 30.57 7.59 -40.55
CA VAL A 549 29.84 6.37 -40.99
C VAL A 549 28.36 6.64 -41.17
N TYR A 550 27.73 7.40 -40.27
CA TYR A 550 26.33 7.75 -40.41
C TYR A 550 26.05 8.79 -41.47
N GLN A 551 26.96 9.75 -41.74
CA GLN A 551 26.82 10.68 -42.87
C GLN A 551 26.72 9.93 -44.20
N ASN A 552 27.55 8.91 -44.43
CA ASN A 552 27.49 8.06 -45.63
C ASN A 552 26.14 7.36 -45.76
N TYR A 553 25.61 6.83 -44.67
CA TYR A 553 24.29 6.20 -44.60
C TYR A 553 23.14 7.18 -44.97
N PHE A 554 23.15 8.37 -44.33
CA PHE A 554 22.11 9.39 -44.58
C PHE A 554 22.20 9.99 -45.97
N HIS A 555 23.40 10.22 -46.50
CA HIS A 555 23.58 10.68 -47.87
C HIS A 555 23.04 9.71 -48.94
N ALA A 556 23.16 8.44 -48.66
CA ALA A 556 22.63 7.38 -49.52
C ALA A 556 21.09 7.21 -49.42
N LYS A 557 20.40 7.97 -48.55
CA LYS A 557 18.92 7.93 -48.34
C LYS A 557 18.36 6.52 -48.17
N GLY A 558 19.05 5.67 -47.45
CA GLY A 558 18.64 4.29 -47.17
C GLY A 558 19.00 3.28 -48.30
N ALA A 559 19.75 3.70 -49.32
CA ALA A 559 20.27 2.77 -50.35
C ALA A 559 21.45 1.92 -49.83
N LEU A 560 22.11 2.35 -48.74
CA LEU A 560 23.12 1.58 -48.05
C LEU A 560 22.50 0.88 -46.83
N PRO A 561 23.02 -0.30 -46.41
CA PRO A 561 22.63 -0.93 -45.20
C PRO A 561 23.06 -0.07 -43.98
N MET A 562 22.47 -0.32 -42.83
CA MET A 562 22.89 0.29 -41.58
C MET A 562 24.38 0.01 -41.31
N PRO A 563 25.18 1.00 -40.86
CA PRO A 563 26.60 0.78 -40.60
C PRO A 563 26.81 -0.26 -39.51
N LEU A 564 27.88 -1.03 -39.65
CA LEU A 564 28.33 -2.03 -38.67
C LEU A 564 29.55 -1.52 -37.89
N LEU A 565 29.87 -2.17 -36.78
CA LEU A 565 31.10 -1.90 -36.02
C LEU A 565 32.37 -2.11 -36.86
N SER A 566 32.35 -3.06 -37.80
CA SER A 566 33.42 -3.28 -38.76
C SER A 566 33.62 -2.08 -39.69
N ASP A 567 32.53 -1.45 -40.18
CA ASP A 567 32.60 -0.25 -41.02
C ASP A 567 33.15 0.93 -40.24
N TRP A 568 32.72 1.06 -38.98
CA TRP A 568 33.26 2.08 -38.07
C TRP A 568 34.76 1.89 -37.80
N ARG A 569 35.22 0.65 -37.54
CA ARG A 569 36.66 0.37 -37.37
C ARG A 569 37.47 0.67 -38.63
N ALA A 570 36.95 0.36 -39.80
CA ALA A 570 37.60 0.68 -41.07
C ALA A 570 37.76 2.19 -41.25
N GLU A 571 36.78 3.00 -40.83
CA GLU A 571 36.86 4.47 -40.82
C GLU A 571 37.92 4.98 -39.84
N VAL A 572 38.03 4.36 -38.63
CA VAL A 572 39.08 4.68 -37.63
C VAL A 572 40.47 4.40 -38.18
N LEU A 573 40.67 3.29 -38.90
CA LEU A 573 41.95 2.93 -39.51
C LEU A 573 42.41 3.90 -40.61
N GLN A 574 41.51 4.67 -41.22
CA GLN A 574 41.81 5.68 -42.19
C GLN A 574 42.30 7.02 -41.59
N GLN A 575 42.11 7.18 -40.28
CA GLN A 575 42.53 8.42 -39.61
C GLN A 575 44.07 8.50 -39.50
N PRO A 576 44.66 9.70 -39.73
CA PRO A 576 46.10 9.87 -39.72
C PRO A 576 46.70 9.87 -38.29
N ASP A 577 45.85 10.01 -37.28
CA ASP A 577 46.23 10.17 -35.90
C ASP A 577 46.81 8.85 -35.32
N PRO A 578 47.93 8.83 -34.60
CA PRO A 578 48.51 7.61 -34.02
C PRO A 578 47.57 6.95 -33.00
N GLU A 579 46.77 7.71 -32.26
CA GLU A 579 45.78 7.24 -31.31
C GLU A 579 44.66 6.45 -31.99
N ALA A 580 44.41 6.66 -33.29
CA ALA A 580 43.41 5.91 -34.02
C ALA A 580 43.81 4.42 -34.17
N ARG A 581 45.10 4.10 -34.24
CA ARG A 581 45.56 2.71 -34.26
C ARG A 581 45.32 2.00 -32.94
N GLU A 582 45.48 2.69 -31.83
CA GLU A 582 45.18 2.14 -30.50
C GLU A 582 43.69 1.83 -30.37
N ILE A 583 42.82 2.76 -30.80
CA ILE A 583 41.37 2.59 -30.82
C ILE A 583 40.98 1.41 -31.72
N ALA A 584 41.54 1.31 -32.92
CA ALA A 584 41.26 0.25 -33.87
C ALA A 584 41.70 -1.13 -33.33
N LEU A 585 42.84 -1.18 -32.61
CA LEU A 585 43.31 -2.40 -31.94
C LEU A 585 42.37 -2.81 -30.79
N ALA A 586 41.93 -1.86 -29.96
CA ALA A 586 40.96 -2.11 -28.91
C ALA A 586 39.58 -2.59 -29.46
N ALA A 587 39.20 -2.09 -30.62
CA ALA A 587 37.96 -2.50 -31.29
C ALA A 587 38.06 -3.88 -31.98
N GLU A 588 39.24 -4.44 -32.15
CA GLU A 588 39.44 -5.72 -32.87
C GLU A 588 38.69 -6.86 -32.21
N LEU A 589 38.65 -6.92 -30.90
CA LEU A 589 37.91 -7.93 -30.13
C LEU A 589 36.40 -7.98 -30.51
N ILE A 590 35.79 -6.83 -30.74
CA ILE A 590 34.33 -6.69 -31.01
C ILE A 590 34.01 -6.65 -32.49
N THR A 591 35.00 -6.60 -33.36
CA THR A 591 34.79 -6.56 -34.84
C THR A 591 35.25 -7.82 -35.55
N GLU A 592 36.40 -8.36 -35.22
CA GLU A 592 37.02 -9.52 -35.84
C GLU A 592 37.33 -10.65 -34.86
N GLY A 593 37.36 -10.32 -33.56
CA GLY A 593 37.68 -11.24 -32.46
C GLY A 593 36.48 -12.02 -31.95
N SER A 594 36.58 -12.53 -30.71
CA SER A 594 35.58 -13.40 -30.11
C SER A 594 34.22 -12.75 -29.81
N LEU A 595 34.12 -11.42 -29.89
CA LEU A 595 32.86 -10.66 -29.75
C LEU A 595 32.32 -10.12 -31.08
N ASN A 596 32.73 -10.65 -32.20
CA ASN A 596 32.26 -10.24 -33.53
C ASN A 596 30.74 -10.45 -33.73
N VAL A 597 30.09 -11.13 -32.80
CA VAL A 597 28.62 -11.30 -32.74
C VAL A 597 27.89 -9.94 -32.83
N PHE A 598 28.52 -8.84 -32.43
CA PHE A 598 28.01 -7.49 -32.50
C PHE A 598 28.38 -6.73 -33.79
N ALA A 599 29.19 -7.33 -34.66
CA ALA A 599 29.64 -6.73 -35.91
C ALA A 599 28.84 -7.22 -37.14
N HIS A 600 27.69 -7.83 -36.95
CA HIS A 600 26.79 -8.33 -37.99
C HIS A 600 25.46 -7.57 -37.96
N PRO A 601 24.73 -7.55 -39.11
CA PRO A 601 23.38 -7.00 -39.13
C PRO A 601 22.45 -7.73 -38.14
N THR A 602 21.55 -7.00 -37.50
CA THR A 602 20.54 -7.58 -36.61
C THR A 602 19.67 -8.59 -37.40
N ASN A 603 19.60 -9.82 -36.94
CA ASN A 603 18.87 -10.91 -37.56
C ASN A 603 17.84 -11.58 -36.64
N VAL A 604 17.56 -10.98 -35.48
CA VAL A 604 16.63 -11.48 -34.46
C VAL A 604 15.43 -10.55 -34.33
N ASP A 605 14.27 -11.10 -33.97
CA ASP A 605 13.07 -10.31 -33.72
C ASP A 605 13.07 -9.71 -32.33
N ILE A 606 13.77 -8.57 -32.17
CA ILE A 606 13.73 -7.78 -30.94
C ILE A 606 12.39 -7.05 -30.75
N HIS A 607 11.46 -7.15 -31.71
CA HIS A 607 10.14 -6.51 -31.66
C HIS A 607 9.05 -7.43 -31.11
N ASN A 608 9.36 -8.71 -30.84
CA ASN A 608 8.42 -9.56 -30.12
C ASN A 608 8.02 -8.91 -28.78
N ARG A 609 6.80 -9.15 -28.35
CA ARG A 609 6.27 -8.59 -27.09
C ARG A 609 7.06 -9.05 -25.87
N ILE A 610 7.55 -10.28 -25.88
CA ILE A 610 8.35 -10.87 -24.79
C ILE A 610 9.68 -11.32 -25.38
N VAL A 611 10.76 -10.72 -24.94
CA VAL A 611 12.13 -11.02 -25.40
C VAL A 611 13.02 -11.37 -24.22
N VAL A 612 13.72 -12.48 -24.34
CA VAL A 612 14.80 -12.87 -23.40
C VAL A 612 16.13 -12.71 -24.12
N LEU A 613 17.02 -11.92 -23.52
CA LEU A 613 18.43 -11.80 -23.90
C LEU A 613 19.25 -12.70 -23.00
N ASP A 614 19.57 -13.91 -23.48
CA ASP A 614 20.35 -14.91 -22.75
C ASP A 614 21.84 -14.59 -22.87
N LEU A 615 22.48 -14.21 -21.74
CA LEU A 615 23.89 -13.86 -21.63
C LEU A 615 24.72 -14.93 -20.92
N TYR A 616 24.15 -16.11 -20.68
CA TYR A 616 24.80 -17.17 -19.87
C TYR A 616 26.18 -17.57 -20.40
N GLU A 617 26.32 -17.77 -21.71
CA GLU A 617 27.57 -18.21 -22.34
C GLU A 617 28.60 -17.10 -22.58
N MET A 618 28.27 -15.84 -22.22
CA MET A 618 29.17 -14.67 -22.43
C MET A 618 30.31 -14.60 -21.44
N GLY A 619 30.62 -15.49 -20.62
CA GLY A 619 31.72 -15.43 -19.66
C GLY A 619 31.81 -14.12 -18.84
N GLU A 620 32.37 -14.15 -17.66
CA GLU A 620 32.35 -12.99 -16.76
C GLU A 620 33.00 -11.70 -17.32
N GLN A 621 34.06 -11.83 -18.10
CA GLN A 621 34.80 -10.68 -18.63
C GLN A 621 34.07 -9.95 -19.77
N LEU A 622 33.30 -10.69 -20.57
CA LEU A 622 32.61 -10.18 -21.76
C LEU A 622 31.17 -9.79 -21.51
N ARG A 623 30.59 -10.29 -20.41
CA ARG A 623 29.18 -10.01 -20.01
C ARG A 623 28.90 -8.50 -19.83
N PRO A 624 29.81 -7.66 -19.29
CA PRO A 624 29.56 -6.22 -19.20
C PRO A 624 29.40 -5.54 -20.58
N THR A 625 30.17 -5.94 -21.58
CA THR A 625 30.03 -5.42 -22.95
C THR A 625 28.69 -5.83 -23.57
N ALA A 626 28.30 -7.09 -23.41
CA ALA A 626 27.01 -7.58 -23.85
C ALA A 626 25.85 -6.84 -23.18
N LEU A 627 25.96 -6.51 -21.89
CA LEU A 627 24.97 -5.71 -21.17
C LEU A 627 24.81 -4.31 -21.80
N VAL A 628 25.92 -3.66 -22.17
CA VAL A 628 25.89 -2.32 -22.79
C VAL A 628 25.10 -2.36 -24.10
N VAL A 629 25.39 -3.37 -24.94
CA VAL A 629 24.67 -3.58 -26.21
C VAL A 629 23.19 -3.92 -25.97
N ALA A 630 22.91 -4.79 -24.99
CA ALA A 630 21.54 -5.13 -24.61
C ALA A 630 20.76 -3.92 -24.10
N LEU A 631 21.35 -3.09 -23.23
CA LEU A 631 20.69 -1.89 -22.72
C LEU A 631 20.44 -0.86 -23.81
N GLU A 632 21.31 -0.75 -24.82
CA GLU A 632 21.08 0.09 -25.99
C GLU A 632 19.88 -0.39 -26.82
N ALA A 633 19.82 -1.69 -27.10
CA ALA A 633 18.67 -2.28 -27.82
C ALA A 633 17.36 -2.08 -27.05
N ILE A 634 17.41 -2.25 -25.72
CA ILE A 634 16.27 -1.99 -24.84
C ILE A 634 15.88 -0.52 -24.85
N GLN A 635 16.82 0.41 -24.81
CA GLN A 635 16.55 1.85 -24.86
C GLN A 635 15.83 2.22 -26.16
N ASN A 636 16.29 1.72 -27.29
CA ASN A 636 15.65 1.91 -28.58
C ASN A 636 14.20 1.41 -28.57
N ARG A 637 13.96 0.22 -28.01
CA ARG A 637 12.62 -0.36 -27.88
C ARG A 637 11.72 0.45 -26.94
N VAL A 638 12.24 0.91 -25.83
CA VAL A 638 11.50 1.76 -24.87
C VAL A 638 11.08 3.09 -25.52
N MET A 639 11.95 3.70 -26.31
CA MET A 639 11.63 4.94 -27.02
C MET A 639 10.56 4.73 -28.10
N GLU A 640 10.63 3.63 -28.84
CA GLU A 640 9.59 3.24 -29.80
C GLU A 640 8.23 3.02 -29.14
N ASN A 641 8.22 2.27 -28.02
CA ASN A 641 7.01 1.98 -27.26
C ASN A 641 6.38 3.25 -26.67
N ARG A 642 7.20 4.19 -26.19
CA ARG A 642 6.72 5.49 -25.71
C ARG A 642 5.89 6.21 -26.78
N LYS A 643 6.33 6.23 -28.04
CA LYS A 643 5.58 6.84 -29.16
C LYS A 643 4.25 6.16 -29.42
N ARG A 644 4.19 4.84 -29.22
CA ARG A 644 2.98 4.03 -29.36
C ARG A 644 2.09 4.08 -28.11
N GLY A 645 2.49 4.81 -27.05
CA GLY A 645 1.79 4.83 -25.76
C GLY A 645 1.82 3.49 -25.01
N LYS A 646 2.82 2.65 -25.31
CA LYS A 646 2.98 1.31 -24.74
C LYS A 646 4.03 1.32 -23.63
N TYR A 647 3.77 0.63 -22.53
CA TYR A 647 4.71 0.52 -21.42
C TYR A 647 5.69 -0.64 -21.63
N THR A 648 6.90 -0.54 -21.05
CA THR A 648 7.93 -1.58 -21.16
C THR A 648 8.41 -2.03 -19.78
N TRP A 649 8.38 -3.33 -19.53
CA TRP A 649 8.93 -3.94 -18.33
C TRP A 649 10.28 -4.59 -18.66
N VAL A 650 11.30 -4.21 -17.92
CA VAL A 650 12.66 -4.73 -18.11
C VAL A 650 13.07 -5.47 -16.84
N PHE A 651 13.44 -6.72 -16.98
CA PHE A 651 13.86 -7.59 -15.89
C PHE A 651 15.35 -7.93 -16.03
N LEU A 652 16.13 -7.72 -14.97
CA LEU A 652 17.55 -8.02 -14.92
C LEU A 652 17.79 -9.04 -13.81
N ASP A 653 18.27 -10.20 -14.19
CA ASP A 653 18.66 -11.21 -13.22
C ASP A 653 20.12 -11.03 -12.80
N GLU A 654 20.43 -11.41 -11.55
CA GLU A 654 21.73 -11.36 -10.91
C GLU A 654 22.47 -10.02 -11.14
N VAL A 655 21.79 -8.93 -10.85
CA VAL A 655 22.26 -7.56 -11.13
C VAL A 655 23.60 -7.21 -10.47
N TYR A 656 24.01 -7.91 -9.40
CA TYR A 656 25.30 -7.70 -8.74
C TYR A 656 26.48 -7.94 -9.69
N LEU A 657 26.32 -8.83 -10.69
CA LEU A 657 27.36 -9.09 -11.69
C LEU A 657 27.77 -7.84 -12.47
N TYR A 658 26.85 -6.90 -12.63
CA TYR A 658 27.08 -5.66 -13.37
C TYR A 658 27.69 -4.55 -12.51
N PHE A 659 27.58 -4.66 -11.18
CA PHE A 659 28.20 -3.70 -10.26
C PHE A 659 29.66 -4.03 -9.93
N LYS A 660 30.14 -5.22 -10.30
CA LYS A 660 31.58 -5.57 -10.18
C LYS A 660 32.47 -4.58 -10.95
N TYR A 661 31.98 -4.03 -12.04
CA TYR A 661 32.69 -3.07 -12.86
C TYR A 661 32.02 -1.70 -12.75
N LYS A 662 32.78 -0.68 -12.34
CA LYS A 662 32.27 0.68 -12.12
C LYS A 662 31.46 1.18 -13.31
N TYR A 663 31.94 0.91 -14.51
CA TYR A 663 31.38 1.43 -15.75
C TYR A 663 30.02 0.82 -16.08
N SER A 664 29.86 -0.50 -16.01
CA SER A 664 28.55 -1.15 -16.25
C SER A 664 27.52 -0.72 -15.20
N GLY A 665 27.95 -0.50 -13.95
CA GLY A 665 27.09 0.08 -12.91
C GLY A 665 26.61 1.50 -13.25
N GLU A 666 27.49 2.34 -13.81
CA GLU A 666 27.13 3.72 -14.22
C GLU A 666 26.14 3.73 -15.39
N ILE A 667 26.30 2.85 -16.38
CA ILE A 667 25.35 2.73 -17.51
C ILE A 667 24.00 2.27 -17.01
N LEU A 668 23.96 1.23 -16.15
CA LEU A 668 22.73 0.74 -15.56
C LEU A 668 22.03 1.84 -14.73
N TYR A 669 22.79 2.63 -13.98
CA TYR A 669 22.23 3.75 -13.22
C TYR A 669 21.67 4.85 -14.12
N ARG A 670 22.32 5.14 -15.26
CA ARG A 670 21.78 6.08 -16.27
C ARG A 670 20.47 5.56 -16.86
N ALA A 671 20.41 4.27 -17.20
CA ALA A 671 19.18 3.62 -17.67
C ALA A 671 18.09 3.69 -16.59
N TRP A 672 18.41 3.42 -15.32
CA TRP A 672 17.50 3.53 -14.19
C TRP A 672 16.88 4.93 -14.07
N LYS A 673 17.64 5.98 -14.24
CA LYS A 673 17.13 7.37 -14.21
C LYS A 673 16.30 7.74 -15.44
N ARG A 674 16.71 7.28 -16.63
CA ARG A 674 16.08 7.68 -17.90
C ARG A 674 14.80 6.93 -18.21
N PHE A 675 14.75 5.62 -17.99
CA PHE A 675 13.66 4.74 -18.42
C PHE A 675 12.33 5.09 -17.77
N ARG A 676 12.35 5.57 -16.51
CA ARG A 676 11.16 6.12 -15.86
C ARG A 676 10.46 7.19 -16.71
N LYS A 677 11.22 8.12 -17.28
CA LYS A 677 10.67 9.23 -18.10
C LYS A 677 10.09 8.74 -19.42
N TYR A 678 10.51 7.57 -19.86
CA TYR A 678 10.09 6.98 -21.14
C TYR A 678 9.00 5.91 -21.01
N GLY A 679 8.40 5.76 -19.83
CA GLY A 679 7.35 4.78 -19.60
C GLY A 679 7.89 3.34 -19.54
N ALA A 680 8.98 3.15 -18.81
CA ALA A 680 9.52 1.82 -18.56
C ALA A 680 9.85 1.60 -17.08
N ALA A 681 9.63 0.37 -16.61
CA ALA A 681 9.99 -0.09 -15.27
C ALA A 681 11.09 -1.15 -15.33
N LEU A 682 12.19 -0.92 -14.63
CA LEU A 682 13.22 -1.92 -14.44
C LEU A 682 12.95 -2.70 -13.15
N THR A 683 13.17 -3.99 -13.18
CA THR A 683 13.16 -4.89 -12.02
C THR A 683 14.49 -5.64 -11.99
N ALA A 684 15.26 -5.42 -10.95
CA ALA A 684 16.56 -6.04 -10.77
C ALA A 684 16.50 -7.09 -9.65
N ALA A 685 17.01 -8.29 -9.90
CA ALA A 685 17.10 -9.33 -8.90
C ALA A 685 18.56 -9.56 -8.46
N SER A 686 18.78 -9.83 -7.18
CA SER A 686 20.11 -10.19 -6.67
C SER A 686 20.02 -11.12 -5.47
N GLN A 687 20.89 -12.12 -5.44
CA GLN A 687 21.10 -12.97 -4.26
C GLN A 687 22.26 -12.47 -3.38
N ASN A 688 23.09 -11.57 -3.89
CA ASN A 688 24.26 -11.04 -3.18
C ASN A 688 24.09 -9.55 -2.94
N VAL A 689 23.43 -9.22 -1.84
CA VAL A 689 23.12 -7.83 -1.47
C VAL A 689 24.37 -7.09 -1.02
N GLU A 690 25.28 -7.77 -0.29
CA GLU A 690 26.53 -7.16 0.18
C GLU A 690 27.40 -6.65 -0.98
N GLU A 691 27.52 -7.44 -2.05
CA GLU A 691 28.27 -7.01 -3.24
C GLU A 691 27.61 -5.81 -3.94
N CYS A 692 26.28 -5.81 -4.05
CA CYS A 692 25.57 -4.64 -4.56
C CYS A 692 25.85 -3.40 -3.71
N LEU A 693 25.79 -3.52 -2.38
CA LEU A 693 25.95 -2.39 -1.47
C LEU A 693 27.39 -1.86 -1.38
N LYS A 694 28.39 -2.60 -1.87
CA LYS A 694 29.77 -2.06 -2.05
C LYS A 694 29.82 -1.00 -3.15
N SER A 695 28.91 -1.04 -4.12
CA SER A 695 28.79 -0.03 -5.18
C SER A 695 27.99 1.18 -4.70
N GLU A 696 28.57 2.39 -4.81
CA GLU A 696 27.85 3.63 -4.53
C GLU A 696 26.63 3.81 -5.46
N THR A 697 26.80 3.44 -6.72
CA THR A 697 25.74 3.48 -7.73
C THR A 697 24.57 2.60 -7.36
N ALA A 698 24.83 1.37 -6.91
CA ALA A 698 23.78 0.46 -6.46
C ALA A 698 23.05 1.01 -5.21
N ARG A 699 23.78 1.55 -4.22
CA ARG A 699 23.18 2.19 -3.04
C ARG A 699 22.22 3.31 -3.44
N LEU A 700 22.59 4.15 -4.41
CA LEU A 700 21.73 5.21 -4.92
C LEU A 700 20.50 4.64 -5.65
N MET A 701 20.63 3.54 -6.37
CA MET A 701 19.51 2.87 -7.02
C MET A 701 18.54 2.28 -5.98
N PHE A 702 19.02 1.60 -4.95
CA PHE A 702 18.21 1.08 -3.86
C PHE A 702 17.45 2.20 -3.12
N ALA A 703 18.14 3.26 -2.74
CA ALA A 703 17.55 4.39 -2.02
C ALA A 703 16.45 5.10 -2.83
N ASN A 704 16.59 5.13 -4.15
CA ASN A 704 15.64 5.76 -5.07
C ASN A 704 14.54 4.79 -5.60
N SER A 705 14.54 3.54 -5.16
CA SER A 705 13.53 2.56 -5.58
C SER A 705 12.39 2.52 -4.57
N GLU A 706 11.19 2.77 -5.06
CA GLU A 706 9.98 2.76 -4.22
C GLU A 706 9.33 1.39 -4.12
N PHE A 707 9.79 0.40 -4.90
CA PHE A 707 9.27 -0.95 -4.84
C PHE A 707 10.38 -1.97 -4.56
N LEU A 708 10.27 -2.69 -3.44
CA LEU A 708 11.25 -3.70 -3.03
C LEU A 708 10.54 -4.96 -2.56
N LEU A 709 11.01 -6.13 -3.01
CA LEU A 709 10.69 -7.42 -2.42
C LEU A 709 11.93 -7.95 -1.71
N LEU A 710 11.86 -8.08 -0.40
CA LEU A 710 12.91 -8.58 0.45
C LEU A 710 12.51 -9.97 0.96
N PHE A 711 13.14 -11.01 0.44
CA PHE A 711 12.99 -12.39 0.91
C PHE A 711 13.96 -12.68 2.04
N ASN A 712 14.16 -13.94 2.39
CA ASN A 712 15.15 -14.34 3.39
C ASN A 712 16.54 -13.76 3.05
N GLN A 713 17.20 -13.15 4.03
CA GLN A 713 18.49 -12.47 3.87
C GLN A 713 19.57 -13.08 4.75
N ALA A 714 20.81 -13.04 4.28
CA ALA A 714 21.98 -13.35 5.12
C ALA A 714 22.09 -12.37 6.31
N ALA A 715 22.75 -12.78 7.39
CA ALA A 715 22.84 -11.98 8.59
C ALA A 715 23.55 -10.62 8.36
N THR A 716 24.60 -10.62 7.53
CA THR A 716 25.34 -9.41 7.14
C THR A 716 24.47 -8.44 6.35
N ASP A 717 23.74 -8.96 5.36
CA ASP A 717 22.89 -8.18 4.47
C ASP A 717 21.73 -7.51 5.23
N ARG A 718 21.14 -8.21 6.22
CA ARG A 718 20.06 -7.68 7.06
C ARG A 718 20.46 -6.40 7.80
N ALA A 719 21.66 -6.38 8.39
CA ALA A 719 22.15 -5.23 9.14
C ALA A 719 22.34 -4.00 8.24
N GLU A 720 22.86 -4.19 7.02
CA GLU A 720 23.04 -3.13 6.03
C GLU A 720 21.68 -2.63 5.49
N LEU A 721 20.79 -3.55 5.11
CA LEU A 721 19.44 -3.21 4.60
C LEU A 721 18.60 -2.50 5.65
N SER A 722 18.67 -2.93 6.92
CA SER A 722 17.95 -2.27 8.01
C SER A 722 18.34 -0.80 8.13
N LYS A 723 19.62 -0.49 8.08
CA LYS A 723 20.11 0.89 8.13
C LYS A 723 19.71 1.71 6.89
N LEU A 724 19.84 1.12 5.70
CA LEU A 724 19.58 1.81 4.44
C LEU A 724 18.08 2.10 4.22
N LEU A 725 17.23 1.17 4.63
CA LEU A 725 15.77 1.20 4.35
C LEU A 725 14.93 1.54 5.59
N HIS A 726 15.56 1.78 6.73
CA HIS A 726 14.91 2.04 8.02
C HIS A 726 13.91 0.96 8.43
N ILE A 727 14.30 -0.32 8.28
CA ILE A 727 13.49 -1.49 8.65
C ILE A 727 13.62 -1.74 10.15
N SER A 728 12.49 -1.89 10.85
CA SER A 728 12.47 -2.18 12.28
C SER A 728 12.89 -3.63 12.60
N ASP A 729 13.31 -3.90 13.84
CA ASP A 729 13.70 -5.26 14.28
C ASP A 729 12.56 -6.27 14.13
N THR A 730 11.32 -5.85 14.38
CA THR A 730 10.13 -6.69 14.19
C THR A 730 9.93 -7.04 12.71
N GLN A 731 10.12 -6.05 11.82
CA GLN A 731 10.05 -6.29 10.37
C GLN A 731 11.19 -7.18 9.91
N LEU A 732 12.42 -7.02 10.45
CA LEU A 732 13.56 -7.89 10.16
C LEU A 732 13.25 -9.37 10.45
N GLY A 733 12.39 -9.66 11.43
CA GLY A 733 11.92 -11.02 11.71
C GLY A 733 11.30 -11.71 10.50
N TYR A 734 10.63 -10.99 9.61
CA TYR A 734 9.99 -11.55 8.41
C TYR A 734 10.97 -11.90 7.28
N ILE A 735 12.21 -11.43 7.35
CA ILE A 735 13.30 -11.77 6.40
C ILE A 735 14.45 -12.52 7.07
N THR A 736 14.21 -13.01 8.29
CA THR A 736 15.16 -13.79 9.09
C THR A 736 14.69 -15.24 9.14
N ASN A 737 15.45 -16.16 8.52
CA ASN A 737 15.07 -17.58 8.42
C ASN A 737 13.65 -17.78 7.85
N ALA A 738 13.23 -16.87 6.96
CA ALA A 738 11.94 -16.95 6.32
C ALA A 738 11.85 -18.13 5.35
N GLU A 739 10.68 -18.74 5.27
CA GLU A 739 10.39 -19.77 4.27
C GLU A 739 10.40 -19.19 2.85
N ALA A 740 10.57 -20.06 1.85
CA ALA A 740 10.53 -19.62 0.46
C ALA A 740 9.19 -18.94 0.13
N GLY A 741 9.27 -17.80 -0.54
CA GLY A 741 8.10 -16.97 -0.87
C GLY A 741 7.59 -16.07 0.25
N HIS A 742 8.24 -16.06 1.42
CA HIS A 742 7.91 -15.15 2.52
C HIS A 742 8.90 -13.98 2.57
N GLY A 743 8.44 -12.81 2.99
CA GLY A 743 9.32 -11.65 3.09
C GLY A 743 8.63 -10.33 3.42
N LEU A 744 9.30 -9.24 3.07
CA LEU A 744 8.79 -7.86 3.17
C LEU A 744 8.62 -7.24 1.79
N LEU A 745 7.46 -6.65 1.54
CA LEU A 745 7.17 -5.84 0.38
C LEU A 745 7.16 -4.37 0.80
N ARG A 746 8.01 -3.55 0.16
CA ARG A 746 7.96 -2.09 0.26
C ARG A 746 7.32 -1.53 -1.00
N MET A 747 6.33 -0.67 -0.83
CA MET A 747 5.72 0.12 -1.91
C MET A 747 5.54 1.57 -1.45
N GLY A 748 6.34 2.46 -2.03
CA GLY A 748 6.41 3.84 -1.54
C GLY A 748 6.86 3.92 -0.09
N GLY A 749 6.04 4.50 0.77
CA GLY A 749 6.28 4.58 2.22
C GLY A 749 5.82 3.35 3.01
N SER A 750 5.06 2.43 2.39
CA SER A 750 4.48 1.28 3.07
C SER A 750 5.42 0.08 3.03
N ILE A 751 5.61 -0.59 4.16
CA ILE A 751 6.36 -1.86 4.27
C ILE A 751 5.44 -2.89 4.89
N VAL A 752 5.07 -3.93 4.14
CA VAL A 752 4.15 -4.98 4.60
C VAL A 752 4.80 -6.36 4.49
N PRO A 753 4.64 -7.23 5.48
CA PRO A 753 5.06 -8.61 5.35
C PRO A 753 4.13 -9.35 4.39
N PHE A 754 4.72 -10.16 3.50
CA PHE A 754 3.96 -10.85 2.46
C PHE A 754 4.29 -12.34 2.39
N VAL A 755 3.35 -13.08 1.80
CA VAL A 755 3.49 -14.49 1.41
C VAL A 755 3.09 -14.61 -0.05
N ASN A 756 4.02 -15.05 -0.89
CA ASN A 756 3.78 -15.29 -2.31
C ASN A 756 4.16 -16.74 -2.64
N THR A 757 3.21 -17.63 -2.44
CA THR A 757 3.37 -19.05 -2.76
C THR A 757 2.42 -19.44 -3.89
N ILE A 758 2.97 -20.13 -4.90
CA ILE A 758 2.21 -20.66 -6.03
C ILE A 758 2.05 -22.18 -5.81
N PRO A 759 0.85 -22.74 -6.03
CA PRO A 759 0.62 -24.17 -5.83
C PRO A 759 1.48 -25.03 -6.76
N ARG A 760 2.20 -26.03 -6.21
CA ARG A 760 3.18 -26.86 -6.94
C ARG A 760 2.57 -27.69 -8.07
N GLN A 761 1.27 -28.00 -8.01
CA GLN A 761 0.57 -28.79 -9.01
C GLN A 761 0.24 -28.02 -10.30
N THR A 762 0.40 -26.69 -10.31
CA THR A 762 0.07 -25.85 -11.45
C THR A 762 1.14 -25.88 -12.54
N GLU A 763 0.74 -25.74 -13.81
CA GLU A 763 1.70 -25.62 -14.93
C GLU A 763 2.51 -24.32 -14.81
N LEU A 764 1.90 -23.25 -14.31
CA LEU A 764 2.60 -21.99 -14.03
C LEU A 764 3.74 -22.22 -13.02
N TYR A 765 3.53 -23.00 -11.94
CA TYR A 765 4.60 -23.29 -11.00
C TYR A 765 5.77 -24.03 -11.67
N LYS A 766 5.49 -25.04 -12.52
CA LYS A 766 6.51 -25.81 -13.24
C LYS A 766 7.35 -24.94 -14.19
N LEU A 767 6.76 -23.88 -14.75
CA LEU A 767 7.47 -22.89 -15.58
C LEU A 767 8.29 -21.90 -14.73
N MET A 768 7.90 -21.67 -13.48
CA MET A 768 8.53 -20.67 -12.60
C MET A 768 9.61 -21.27 -11.69
N THR A 769 9.47 -22.54 -11.30
CA THR A 769 10.43 -23.18 -10.38
C THR A 769 11.79 -23.41 -11.06
N THR A 770 12.85 -23.27 -10.26
CA THR A 770 14.22 -23.61 -10.66
C THR A 770 14.74 -24.87 -9.93
N THR A 771 13.85 -25.53 -9.15
CA THR A 771 14.20 -26.74 -8.40
C THR A 771 14.41 -27.89 -9.36
N PRO A 772 15.57 -28.57 -9.35
CA PRO A 772 15.82 -29.73 -10.20
C PRO A 772 14.78 -30.83 -9.98
N GLY A 773 14.16 -31.31 -11.07
CA GLY A 773 13.12 -32.34 -11.03
C GLY A 773 11.68 -31.84 -10.86
N GLU A 774 11.48 -30.55 -10.54
CA GLU A 774 10.17 -29.88 -10.50
C GLU A 774 9.97 -28.95 -11.71
N SER A 775 11.05 -28.53 -12.36
CA SER A 775 11.01 -27.67 -13.56
C SER A 775 10.71 -28.47 -14.83
N ARG A 776 10.04 -27.81 -15.78
CA ARG A 776 9.76 -28.34 -17.14
C ARG A 776 10.96 -28.20 -18.06
#